data_040b03599f987f173e38d79aa3a6e2fa
#
_entry.id   040b03599f987f173e38d79aa3a6e2fa
#
_cell.length_a   1.000
_cell.length_b   1.000
_cell.length_c   1.000
_cell.angle_alpha   90.00
_cell.angle_beta   90.00
_cell.angle_gamma   90.00
#
_symmetry.space_group_name_H-M   'P 1'
#
loop_
_entity.id
_entity.type
_entity.pdbx_description
1 polymer ?
#
loop_
_entity_poly.entity_id
_entity_poly.type
_entity_poly.pdbx_seq_one_letter_code
_entity_poly.pdbx_strand_id
1 'polypeptide(L)'
;MTSAAAGKWPYVLAGLSIDVPDSSRRHAPCPACGGKDRFRFDDNGRGSFICNQCGAGDGLDLIKRVNNCDTTEAAHLAADVLGIDYRAAEPAPDAASQRQTQLAADRQQREQERQKQAAEDAEQRRATFARLYAGMRMRVIQGEPEYLQSKGLAGFKYPLMPDGSLLLELVDESGAVAAAQTITPQGEKRLLTGSAKRGAYHAVNAPESPQSVLIAEGLATALSVHLMRPDALAVAAIDAGNLLPVAEVMRRKHPKAQIIIAADNDHHQNGEANTGREAAEKAALSVAGWVALPPTDYKADWNDYHQQHGLEADTAAFNDSMYQPQGEDVKPQLQAIEGGKKRRSAEAGDISQMAASQKARLLSARWERLAVNTDSQAVYRYACGVWERLPEAELEREMVAIFDEHEAHYTEKGVKSVVATMKLQIPPTGEQPADCIGFSNGIYDLKAQEFRPHAPDNWLMNHNGIEYTPAERGETLATHAPNFTRWINHATGGNGDRAARIKAALFMVLARRHDWQLFIEVTGEGGSGKSVFSSIAVSLAGEHNTASASMGTLDTARGRAQLVGKSLIIMPDQTRYVGEGAGIKAITGGDPVEIDGKYEKQFTTVLNAVVLATNNEPMTFTERNGGIARRRVIFPFDNPVSEAEKDPDLTAKIRREMPVIIRHLLAMFADQNKAKTLLIEQRDSAEALGVKRGTDPVIDMCAALYFMNEPRGLMMGGGTWAGQPEPRVYLYHLYLAFMEYHGLGKPLSVNKFSRAIKSAAREYRASYLTRSINGRAQTNVGINELAEEFIPRAYGSSTAEGGEE
;
A
#
# COMPACT_ATOMS: atom_id res chain seq x y z
N MET A 1 31.82 10.40 -1.09
CA MET A 1 32.41 11.61 -1.71
C MET A 1 31.60 12.87 -1.38
N THR A 2 30.37 13.02 -1.83
CA THR A 2 29.51 14.22 -1.57
C THR A 2 29.34 14.59 -0.11
N SER A 3 29.24 13.65 0.81
CA SER A 3 29.17 13.91 2.26
C SER A 3 30.49 14.43 2.84
N ALA A 4 31.62 14.03 2.29
CA ALA A 4 32.94 14.50 2.71
C ALA A 4 33.24 15.91 2.16
N ALA A 5 32.63 16.26 1.02
CA ALA A 5 32.71 17.58 0.38
C ALA A 5 31.71 18.59 0.93
N ALA A 6 30.74 18.15 1.77
CA ALA A 6 29.72 19.02 2.33
C ALA A 6 30.32 20.15 3.15
N GLY A 7 30.01 21.42 2.79
CA GLY A 7 30.60 22.62 3.38
C GLY A 7 32.06 22.90 2.98
N LYS A 8 32.61 22.16 2.00
CA LYS A 8 33.99 22.31 1.51
C LYS A 8 34.04 22.45 -0.02
N TRP A 9 32.90 22.63 -0.68
CA TRP A 9 32.86 22.73 -2.13
C TRP A 9 33.70 23.85 -2.73
N PRO A 10 33.76 25.07 -2.16
CA PRO A 10 34.66 26.11 -2.64
C PRO A 10 36.13 25.65 -2.65
N TYR A 11 36.57 24.95 -1.60
CA TYR A 11 37.92 24.39 -1.51
C TYR A 11 38.16 23.30 -2.56
N VAL A 12 37.20 22.38 -2.75
CA VAL A 12 37.30 21.30 -3.74
C VAL A 12 37.38 21.89 -5.16
N LEU A 13 36.52 22.85 -5.47
CA LEU A 13 36.46 23.49 -6.77
C LEU A 13 37.73 24.32 -7.06
N ALA A 14 38.22 25.07 -6.07
CA ALA A 14 39.49 25.81 -6.21
C ALA A 14 40.70 24.87 -6.44
N GLY A 15 40.73 23.71 -5.77
CA GLY A 15 41.73 22.66 -5.99
C GLY A 15 41.72 22.08 -7.40
N LEU A 16 40.59 22.18 -8.08
CA LEU A 16 40.42 21.80 -9.51
C LEU A 16 40.49 22.99 -10.47
N SER A 17 40.95 24.15 -10.00
CA SER A 17 41.03 25.40 -10.78
C SER A 17 39.68 25.89 -11.32
N ILE A 18 38.58 25.61 -10.57
CA ILE A 18 37.23 26.05 -10.88
C ILE A 18 36.87 27.21 -9.94
N ASP A 19 36.88 28.44 -10.43
CA ASP A 19 36.58 29.62 -9.64
C ASP A 19 35.07 29.80 -9.47
N VAL A 20 34.62 29.96 -8.25
CA VAL A 20 33.22 30.21 -7.87
C VAL A 20 33.11 31.44 -6.97
N PRO A 21 31.97 32.20 -7.00
CA PRO A 21 31.83 33.38 -6.16
C PRO A 21 31.69 33.00 -4.67
N ASP A 22 32.23 33.87 -3.82
CA ASP A 22 32.27 33.67 -2.35
C ASP A 22 30.89 33.78 -1.66
N SER A 23 29.87 34.20 -2.40
CA SER A 23 28.53 34.43 -1.87
C SER A 23 27.46 34.11 -2.90
N SER A 24 26.39 33.47 -2.48
CA SER A 24 25.21 33.14 -3.32
C SER A 24 24.49 34.38 -3.89
N ARG A 25 24.75 35.57 -3.33
CA ARG A 25 24.21 36.85 -3.81
C ARG A 25 25.06 37.45 -4.92
N ARG A 26 26.32 36.99 -5.11
CA ARG A 26 27.24 37.53 -6.12
C ARG A 26 27.09 36.75 -7.42
N HIS A 27 26.91 37.53 -8.50
CA HIS A 27 26.90 36.97 -9.85
C HIS A 27 28.32 36.94 -10.42
N ALA A 28 28.63 35.91 -11.17
CA ALA A 28 29.96 35.70 -11.79
C ALA A 28 29.84 35.10 -13.19
N PRO A 29 30.92 35.12 -13.97
CA PRO A 29 31.04 34.30 -15.15
C PRO A 29 30.88 32.81 -14.84
N CYS A 30 30.20 32.07 -15.68
CA CYS A 30 30.04 30.61 -15.44
C CYS A 30 31.36 29.88 -15.79
N PRO A 31 31.92 29.08 -14.89
CA PRO A 31 33.14 28.32 -15.14
C PRO A 31 33.04 27.35 -16.33
N ALA A 32 31.84 26.87 -16.62
CA ALA A 32 31.62 25.91 -17.71
C ALA A 32 31.30 26.56 -19.08
N CYS A 33 30.54 27.67 -19.11
CA CYS A 33 30.10 28.28 -20.39
C CYS A 33 30.41 29.78 -20.54
N GLY A 34 31.14 30.39 -19.59
CA GLY A 34 31.51 31.78 -19.65
C GLY A 34 30.32 32.74 -19.36
N GLY A 35 30.40 33.95 -19.96
CA GLY A 35 29.44 35.02 -19.74
C GLY A 35 29.89 35.98 -18.64
N LYS A 36 29.15 37.08 -18.35
CA LYS A 36 29.61 38.09 -17.38
C LYS A 36 29.04 37.91 -15.97
N ASP A 37 27.77 37.55 -15.87
CA ASP A 37 27.02 37.63 -14.60
C ASP A 37 25.88 36.60 -14.49
N ARG A 38 25.99 35.48 -15.19
CA ARG A 38 24.93 34.48 -15.33
C ARG A 38 24.99 33.32 -14.35
N PHE A 39 26.04 33.25 -13.52
CA PHE A 39 26.33 32.15 -12.61
C PHE A 39 26.26 32.61 -11.16
N ARG A 40 25.64 31.78 -10.33
CA ARG A 40 25.60 31.89 -8.85
C ARG A 40 25.99 30.56 -8.26
N PHE A 41 26.67 30.59 -7.11
CA PHE A 41 27.09 29.43 -6.38
C PHE A 41 26.73 29.56 -4.91
N ASP A 42 26.29 28.48 -4.28
CA ASP A 42 25.95 28.42 -2.86
C ASP A 42 26.43 27.08 -2.29
N ASP A 43 27.36 27.13 -1.31
CA ASP A 43 27.80 25.93 -0.61
C ASP A 43 26.84 25.60 0.55
N ASN A 44 25.60 25.24 0.20
CA ASN A 44 24.57 24.76 1.13
C ASN A 44 24.74 23.27 1.47
N GLY A 45 25.98 22.78 1.56
CA GLY A 45 26.36 21.39 1.80
C GLY A 45 26.48 20.54 0.52
N ARG A 46 25.90 20.99 -0.60
CA ARG A 46 25.96 20.27 -1.88
C ARG A 46 26.78 21.00 -2.96
N GLY A 47 27.23 22.21 -2.69
CA GLY A 47 27.88 23.05 -3.68
C GLY A 47 26.95 23.41 -4.84
N SER A 48 25.71 23.81 -4.51
CA SER A 48 24.67 24.08 -5.51
C SER A 48 24.99 25.30 -6.34
N PHE A 49 24.73 25.24 -7.65
CA PHE A 49 24.87 26.38 -8.54
C PHE A 49 23.68 26.53 -9.48
N ILE A 50 23.52 27.72 -10.00
CA ILE A 50 22.60 28.03 -11.10
C ILE A 50 23.27 28.91 -12.12
N CYS A 51 23.14 28.55 -13.41
CA CYS A 51 23.55 29.33 -14.55
C CYS A 51 22.41 29.49 -15.55
N ASN A 52 22.09 30.70 -15.95
CA ASN A 52 20.98 30.97 -16.89
C ASN A 52 21.16 30.31 -18.29
N GLN A 53 22.36 29.84 -18.62
CA GLN A 53 22.68 29.13 -19.87
C GLN A 53 22.80 27.62 -19.68
N CYS A 54 23.53 27.17 -18.63
CA CYS A 54 23.83 25.75 -18.39
C CYS A 54 22.77 25.06 -17.51
N GLY A 55 21.86 25.81 -16.89
CA GLY A 55 20.93 25.31 -15.90
C GLY A 55 21.53 25.18 -14.48
N ALA A 56 20.83 24.51 -13.59
CA ALA A 56 21.23 24.27 -12.21
C ALA A 56 21.98 22.94 -12.06
N GLY A 57 22.70 22.77 -10.93
CA GLY A 57 23.39 21.54 -10.58
C GLY A 57 24.03 21.63 -9.21
N ASP A 58 24.77 20.57 -8.82
CA ASP A 58 25.58 20.56 -7.61
C ASP A 58 27.09 20.59 -7.93
N GLY A 59 27.94 20.51 -6.90
CA GLY A 59 29.40 20.61 -7.06
C GLY A 59 29.98 19.54 -7.99
N LEU A 60 29.47 18.31 -7.96
CA LEU A 60 29.89 17.28 -8.90
C LEU A 60 29.44 17.57 -10.33
N ASP A 61 28.21 18.08 -10.51
CA ASP A 61 27.73 18.49 -11.83
C ASP A 61 28.56 19.64 -12.40
N LEU A 62 29.07 20.52 -11.56
CA LEU A 62 29.97 21.58 -12.00
C LEU A 62 31.31 21.03 -12.46
N ILE A 63 31.92 20.11 -11.70
CA ILE A 63 33.18 19.44 -12.08
C ILE A 63 33.01 18.70 -13.41
N LYS A 64 31.92 17.95 -13.56
CA LYS A 64 31.58 17.23 -14.81
C LYS A 64 31.54 18.17 -16.02
N ARG A 65 30.85 19.28 -15.87
CA ARG A 65 30.67 20.24 -16.98
C ARG A 65 31.96 20.98 -17.37
N VAL A 66 32.77 21.32 -16.35
CA VAL A 66 34.03 22.04 -16.59
C VAL A 66 35.10 21.12 -17.17
N ASN A 67 35.21 19.90 -16.66
CA ASN A 67 36.22 18.92 -17.07
C ASN A 67 35.75 17.97 -18.18
N ASN A 68 34.50 18.09 -18.62
CA ASN A 68 33.88 17.22 -19.63
C ASN A 68 34.06 15.72 -19.31
N CYS A 69 33.79 15.33 -18.08
CA CYS A 69 34.00 13.98 -17.54
C CYS A 69 32.68 13.37 -17.04
N ASP A 70 32.69 12.07 -16.74
CA ASP A 70 31.52 11.40 -16.15
C ASP A 70 31.42 11.65 -14.62
N THR A 71 30.37 11.12 -14.01
CA THR A 71 30.11 11.32 -12.56
C THR A 71 31.14 10.60 -11.69
N THR A 72 31.67 9.47 -12.14
CA THR A 72 32.68 8.68 -11.45
C THR A 72 34.03 9.40 -11.46
N GLU A 73 34.44 9.89 -12.60
CA GLU A 73 35.66 10.68 -12.77
C GLU A 73 35.59 11.99 -11.97
N ALA A 74 34.46 12.70 -12.01
CA ALA A 74 34.25 13.90 -11.21
C ALA A 74 34.35 13.61 -9.70
N ALA A 75 33.82 12.48 -9.26
CA ALA A 75 33.91 12.05 -7.86
C ALA A 75 35.37 11.69 -7.46
N HIS A 76 36.15 11.08 -8.37
CA HIS A 76 37.56 10.80 -8.14
C HIS A 76 38.38 12.10 -8.05
N LEU A 77 38.18 13.02 -8.96
CA LEU A 77 38.85 14.32 -8.94
C LEU A 77 38.58 15.07 -7.62
N ALA A 78 37.34 15.06 -7.16
CA ALA A 78 36.99 15.69 -5.89
C ALA A 78 37.58 14.93 -4.68
N ALA A 79 37.65 13.57 -4.74
CA ALA A 79 38.26 12.75 -3.72
C ALA A 79 39.77 12.98 -3.59
N ASP A 80 40.48 13.11 -4.71
CA ASP A 80 41.91 13.44 -4.75
C ASP A 80 42.21 14.79 -4.06
N VAL A 81 41.42 15.81 -4.32
CA VAL A 81 41.55 17.12 -3.65
C VAL A 81 41.28 17.02 -2.12
N LEU A 82 40.37 16.16 -1.72
CA LEU A 82 40.04 15.95 -0.31
C LEU A 82 41.00 14.98 0.40
N GLY A 83 41.94 14.35 -0.32
CA GLY A 83 42.84 13.34 0.22
C GLY A 83 42.14 12.06 0.64
N ILE A 84 41.03 11.70 -0.03
CA ILE A 84 40.27 10.48 0.24
C ILE A 84 40.82 9.35 -0.61
N ASP A 85 41.37 8.34 0.04
CA ASP A 85 41.82 7.13 -0.67
C ASP A 85 40.62 6.23 -1.01
N TYR A 86 40.18 6.30 -2.26
CA TYR A 86 39.08 5.49 -2.80
C TYR A 86 39.56 4.15 -3.39
N ARG A 87 40.86 3.85 -3.27
CA ARG A 87 41.49 2.60 -3.75
C ARG A 87 41.76 1.62 -2.60
N ALA A 88 41.53 2.03 -1.34
CA ALA A 88 41.75 1.18 -0.19
C ALA A 88 40.62 0.19 0.00
N ALA A 89 40.94 -1.05 0.33
CA ALA A 89 40.06 -2.19 0.43
C ALA A 89 38.94 -2.04 1.50
N GLU A 90 37.86 -2.77 1.27
CA GLU A 90 36.61 -2.83 2.05
C GLU A 90 36.81 -3.13 3.55
N PRO A 91 35.99 -2.58 4.46
CA PRO A 91 36.00 -2.90 5.89
C PRO A 91 35.28 -4.21 6.20
N ALA A 92 35.74 -4.90 7.24
CA ALA A 92 35.30 -6.21 7.68
C ALA A 92 33.84 -6.30 8.17
N PRO A 93 33.21 -7.46 8.01
CA PRO A 93 31.75 -7.60 7.84
C PRO A 93 30.94 -8.10 9.03
N ASP A 94 31.39 -8.21 10.26
CA ASP A 94 30.81 -9.15 11.23
C ASP A 94 29.67 -8.69 12.16
N ALA A 95 29.45 -7.40 12.37
CA ALA A 95 28.47 -6.96 13.37
C ALA A 95 27.04 -6.83 12.84
N ALA A 96 26.90 -6.81 11.53
CA ALA A 96 25.62 -6.52 10.88
C ALA A 96 24.72 -7.74 10.66
N SER A 97 25.34 -8.90 10.39
CA SER A 97 24.65 -10.16 10.11
C SER A 97 23.84 -10.69 11.30
N GLN A 98 24.32 -10.50 12.50
CA GLN A 98 23.67 -10.99 13.72
C GLN A 98 22.42 -10.20 14.14
N ARG A 99 22.23 -8.98 13.64
CA ARG A 99 21.07 -8.14 14.01
C ARG A 99 19.81 -8.35 13.17
N GLN A 100 19.97 -8.95 12.02
CA GLN A 100 18.87 -9.13 11.09
C GLN A 100 17.93 -10.26 11.45
N THR A 101 18.42 -11.23 12.16
CA THR A 101 17.67 -12.45 12.47
C THR A 101 16.52 -12.20 13.48
N GLN A 102 16.55 -11.10 14.17
CA GLN A 102 15.65 -10.89 15.32
C GLN A 102 14.38 -10.04 15.04
N LEU A 103 14.25 -9.41 13.87
CA LEU A 103 13.12 -8.53 13.55
C LEU A 103 11.90 -9.17 12.86
N ALA A 104 11.94 -10.44 12.65
CA ALA A 104 10.86 -11.14 11.98
C ALA A 104 9.68 -11.53 12.91
N ALA A 105 9.97 -11.73 14.22
CA ALA A 105 9.00 -12.17 15.22
C ALA A 105 7.93 -11.15 15.55
N ASP A 106 8.28 -9.90 15.52
CA ASP A 106 7.40 -8.84 15.96
C ASP A 106 6.27 -8.47 15.00
N ARG A 107 6.38 -8.97 13.77
CA ARG A 107 5.42 -8.58 12.77
C ARG A 107 4.10 -9.32 12.86
N GLN A 108 4.15 -10.61 13.11
CA GLN A 108 2.94 -11.41 13.22
C GLN A 108 2.17 -11.09 14.47
N GLN A 109 2.92 -10.88 15.54
CA GLN A 109 2.30 -10.51 16.80
C GLN A 109 1.60 -9.15 16.65
N ARG A 110 2.15 -8.20 15.87
CA ARG A 110 1.51 -6.89 15.65
C ARG A 110 0.35 -6.91 14.68
N GLU A 111 0.37 -7.78 13.68
CA GLU A 111 -0.84 -7.94 12.86
C GLU A 111 -1.93 -8.64 13.68
N GLN A 112 -1.57 -9.63 14.49
CA GLN A 112 -2.50 -10.21 15.48
C GLN A 112 -2.89 -9.18 16.54
N GLU A 113 -1.96 -8.39 17.08
CA GLU A 113 -2.26 -7.29 18.00
C GLU A 113 -3.10 -6.21 17.33
N ARG A 114 -2.84 -5.86 16.06
CA ARG A 114 -3.67 -4.91 15.30
C ARG A 114 -5.05 -5.46 15.01
N GLN A 115 -5.16 -6.72 14.62
CA GLN A 115 -6.45 -7.40 14.45
C GLN A 115 -7.17 -7.53 15.79
N LYS A 116 -6.44 -7.86 16.84
CA LYS A 116 -6.96 -7.88 18.21
C LYS A 116 -7.37 -6.49 18.68
N GLN A 117 -6.52 -5.48 18.45
CA GLN A 117 -6.83 -4.09 18.76
C GLN A 117 -8.02 -3.58 17.94
N ALA A 118 -8.07 -3.91 16.64
CA ALA A 118 -9.21 -3.56 15.79
C ALA A 118 -10.51 -4.29 16.24
N ALA A 119 -10.38 -5.53 16.71
CA ALA A 119 -11.49 -6.27 17.29
C ALA A 119 -11.92 -5.69 18.65
N GLU A 120 -10.96 -5.36 19.51
CA GLU A 120 -11.20 -4.69 20.80
C GLU A 120 -11.82 -3.29 20.60
N ASP A 121 -11.31 -2.51 19.64
CA ASP A 121 -11.88 -1.20 19.26
C ASP A 121 -13.29 -1.35 18.66
N ALA A 122 -13.53 -2.41 17.89
CA ALA A 122 -14.85 -2.71 17.36
C ALA A 122 -15.82 -3.14 18.49
N GLU A 123 -15.35 -3.97 19.41
CA GLU A 123 -16.11 -4.38 20.57
C GLU A 123 -16.40 -3.22 21.51
N GLN A 124 -15.41 -2.36 21.77
CA GLN A 124 -15.58 -1.15 22.57
C GLN A 124 -16.55 -0.16 21.91
N ARG A 125 -16.51 -0.03 20.57
CA ARG A 125 -17.51 0.75 19.81
C ARG A 125 -18.90 0.12 19.96
N ARG A 126 -19.04 -1.19 19.81
CA ARG A 126 -20.31 -1.91 20.01
C ARG A 126 -20.84 -1.74 21.44
N ALA A 127 -19.97 -1.88 22.44
CA ALA A 127 -20.35 -1.67 23.84
C ALA A 127 -20.78 -0.22 24.11
N THR A 128 -20.08 0.75 23.53
CA THR A 128 -20.44 2.17 23.62
C THR A 128 -21.79 2.43 22.97
N PHE A 129 -22.00 1.90 21.75
CA PHE A 129 -23.29 1.97 21.07
C PHE A 129 -24.41 1.34 21.91
N ALA A 130 -24.22 0.10 22.37
CA ALA A 130 -25.22 -0.62 23.14
C ALA A 130 -25.64 0.14 24.41
N ARG A 131 -24.69 0.72 25.13
CA ARG A 131 -24.94 1.54 26.33
C ARG A 131 -25.73 2.80 26.01
N LEU A 132 -25.30 3.55 24.98
CA LEU A 132 -25.95 4.80 24.58
C LEU A 132 -27.35 4.52 24.04
N TYR A 133 -27.48 3.51 23.18
CA TYR A 133 -28.75 3.08 22.61
C TYR A 133 -29.74 2.62 23.69
N ALA A 134 -29.32 1.78 24.66
CA ALA A 134 -30.16 1.36 25.78
C ALA A 134 -30.67 2.54 26.62
N GLY A 135 -29.79 3.52 26.89
CA GLY A 135 -30.17 4.76 27.58
C GLY A 135 -31.17 5.62 26.81
N MET A 136 -31.10 5.63 25.47
CA MET A 136 -32.08 6.30 24.62
C MET A 136 -33.42 5.54 24.57
N ARG A 137 -33.36 4.22 24.39
CA ARG A 137 -34.54 3.34 24.33
C ARG A 137 -35.43 3.41 25.58
N MET A 138 -34.84 3.63 26.74
CA MET A 138 -35.61 3.81 27.99
C MET A 138 -36.36 5.12 28.08
N ARG A 139 -36.04 6.09 27.21
CA ARG A 139 -36.56 7.46 27.25
C ARG A 139 -37.54 7.79 26.14
N VAL A 140 -37.68 6.90 25.15
CA VAL A 140 -38.54 7.12 24.00
C VAL A 140 -39.99 6.79 24.29
N ILE A 141 -40.91 7.50 23.67
CA ILE A 141 -42.34 7.24 23.58
C ILE A 141 -42.72 7.01 22.11
N GLN A 142 -43.73 6.18 21.87
CA GLN A 142 -44.27 6.02 20.51
C GLN A 142 -45.14 7.22 20.15
N GLY A 143 -44.88 7.81 18.99
CA GLY A 143 -45.64 8.96 18.53
C GLY A 143 -45.43 9.24 17.03
N GLU A 144 -46.14 10.23 16.52
CA GLU A 144 -45.97 10.70 15.15
C GLU A 144 -44.93 11.81 15.11
N PRO A 145 -43.74 11.57 14.41
CA PRO A 145 -42.66 12.56 14.36
C PRO A 145 -43.10 13.82 13.57
N GLU A 146 -42.86 14.99 14.14
CA GLU A 146 -43.10 16.28 13.45
C GLU A 146 -42.30 16.34 12.14
N TYR A 147 -41.11 15.79 12.08
CA TYR A 147 -40.31 15.62 10.86
C TYR A 147 -41.10 14.92 9.73
N LEU A 148 -41.77 13.80 10.03
CA LEU A 148 -42.55 13.07 9.02
C LEU A 148 -43.83 13.81 8.63
N GLN A 149 -44.43 14.55 9.56
CA GLN A 149 -45.59 15.40 9.24
C GLN A 149 -45.16 16.51 8.26
N SER A 150 -44.01 17.16 8.48
CA SER A 150 -43.45 18.17 7.57
C SER A 150 -43.08 17.61 6.18
N LYS A 151 -42.88 16.30 6.10
CA LYS A 151 -42.62 15.56 4.86
C LYS A 151 -43.89 14.97 4.20
N GLY A 152 -45.06 15.35 4.68
CA GLY A 152 -46.33 14.86 4.12
C GLY A 152 -46.66 13.40 4.49
N LEU A 153 -45.96 12.83 5.45
CA LEU A 153 -46.03 11.43 5.87
C LEU A 153 -46.65 11.30 7.26
N ALA A 154 -47.84 11.88 7.44
CA ALA A 154 -48.61 11.72 8.68
C ALA A 154 -49.10 10.28 8.87
N GLY A 155 -49.32 9.87 10.12
CA GLY A 155 -49.84 8.53 10.48
C GLY A 155 -48.78 7.46 10.73
N PHE A 156 -47.50 7.69 10.36
CA PHE A 156 -46.42 6.79 10.71
C PHE A 156 -45.92 7.05 12.13
N LYS A 157 -45.92 6.01 12.99
CA LYS A 157 -45.47 6.09 14.38
C LYS A 157 -44.06 5.56 14.55
N TYR A 158 -43.24 6.32 15.23
CA TYR A 158 -41.85 5.97 15.54
C TYR A 158 -41.49 6.27 16.99
N PRO A 159 -40.43 5.69 17.52
CA PRO A 159 -39.87 6.07 18.81
C PRO A 159 -39.43 7.54 18.80
N LEU A 160 -39.94 8.35 19.70
CA LEU A 160 -39.63 9.76 19.87
C LEU A 160 -38.85 9.99 21.16
N MET A 161 -37.78 10.74 21.07
CA MET A 161 -37.03 11.26 22.22
C MET A 161 -37.82 12.40 22.89
N PRO A 162 -37.54 12.77 24.16
CA PRO A 162 -38.22 13.86 24.86
C PRO A 162 -38.13 15.24 24.18
N ASP A 163 -37.14 15.44 23.31
CA ASP A 163 -36.96 16.65 22.50
C ASP A 163 -37.75 16.63 21.16
N GLY A 164 -38.56 15.60 20.95
CA GLY A 164 -39.30 15.39 19.69
C GLY A 164 -38.49 14.74 18.57
N SER A 165 -37.21 14.47 18.77
CA SER A 165 -36.39 13.81 17.76
C SER A 165 -36.81 12.35 17.57
N LEU A 166 -36.94 11.92 16.30
CA LEU A 166 -37.24 10.54 15.94
C LEU A 166 -35.99 9.69 16.17
N LEU A 167 -36.11 8.52 16.82
CA LEU A 167 -35.06 7.51 16.93
C LEU A 167 -35.28 6.43 15.88
N LEU A 168 -34.42 6.37 14.87
CA LEU A 168 -34.41 5.38 13.79
C LEU A 168 -33.45 4.26 14.12
N GLU A 169 -33.95 3.04 14.26
CA GLU A 169 -33.14 1.83 14.49
C GLU A 169 -32.75 1.19 13.16
N LEU A 170 -31.47 0.81 13.01
CA LEU A 170 -30.96 0.09 11.85
C LEU A 170 -30.47 -1.28 12.26
N VAL A 171 -30.94 -2.29 11.56
CA VAL A 171 -30.58 -3.68 11.81
C VAL A 171 -29.54 -4.17 10.79
N ASP A 172 -28.69 -5.05 11.24
CA ASP A 172 -27.74 -5.75 10.38
C ASP A 172 -28.38 -6.96 9.66
N GLU A 173 -27.60 -7.70 8.91
CA GLU A 173 -28.06 -8.90 8.19
C GLU A 173 -28.67 -9.97 9.11
N SER A 174 -28.24 -10.05 10.38
CA SER A 174 -28.79 -10.98 11.39
C SER A 174 -30.12 -10.51 11.98
N GLY A 175 -30.50 -9.26 11.76
CA GLY A 175 -31.66 -8.60 12.37
C GLY A 175 -31.37 -7.95 13.72
N ALA A 176 -30.11 -7.93 14.15
CA ALA A 176 -29.71 -7.24 15.37
C ALA A 176 -29.55 -5.73 15.13
N VAL A 177 -29.93 -4.91 16.12
CA VAL A 177 -29.75 -3.44 16.01
C VAL A 177 -28.26 -3.13 16.08
N ALA A 178 -27.69 -2.70 14.95
CA ALA A 178 -26.27 -2.41 14.79
C ALA A 178 -25.97 -0.91 14.74
N ALA A 179 -26.96 -0.08 14.42
CA ALA A 179 -26.83 1.36 14.35
C ALA A 179 -28.14 2.05 14.74
N ALA A 180 -28.07 3.32 15.12
CA ALA A 180 -29.24 4.16 15.35
C ALA A 180 -28.97 5.60 14.89
N GLN A 181 -30.00 6.25 14.33
CA GLN A 181 -29.95 7.63 13.89
C GLN A 181 -31.03 8.44 14.59
N THR A 182 -30.72 9.62 15.06
CA THR A 182 -31.74 10.59 15.47
C THR A 182 -32.00 11.57 14.35
N ILE A 183 -33.29 11.91 14.16
CA ILE A 183 -33.72 12.93 13.21
C ILE A 183 -34.56 13.97 13.99
N THR A 184 -34.06 15.19 14.05
CA THR A 184 -34.78 16.28 14.75
C THR A 184 -36.05 16.68 14.02
N PRO A 185 -36.98 17.38 14.67
CA PRO A 185 -38.19 17.95 13.99
C PRO A 185 -37.86 18.79 12.76
N GLN A 186 -36.68 19.45 12.77
CA GLN A 186 -36.16 20.25 11.66
C GLN A 186 -35.43 19.45 10.56
N GLY A 187 -35.31 18.11 10.75
CA GLY A 187 -34.69 17.22 9.76
C GLY A 187 -33.19 17.02 9.89
N GLU A 188 -32.56 17.54 10.96
CA GLU A 188 -31.12 17.24 11.21
C GLU A 188 -30.93 15.76 11.58
N LYS A 189 -30.06 15.08 10.85
CA LYS A 189 -29.77 13.66 11.02
C LYS A 189 -28.44 13.45 11.74
N ARG A 190 -28.44 12.69 12.84
CA ARG A 190 -27.21 12.38 13.62
C ARG A 190 -27.13 10.89 13.91
N LEU A 191 -26.04 10.27 13.46
CA LEU A 191 -25.77 8.87 13.77
C LEU A 191 -25.23 8.73 15.20
N LEU A 192 -25.73 7.76 15.94
CA LEU A 192 -25.29 7.49 17.32
C LEU A 192 -23.86 6.97 17.34
N THR A 193 -23.06 7.51 18.28
CA THR A 193 -21.66 7.13 18.42
C THR A 193 -21.49 5.62 18.64
N GLY A 194 -20.57 5.02 17.90
CA GLY A 194 -20.31 3.58 17.96
C GLY A 194 -21.19 2.74 17.03
N SER A 195 -22.13 3.35 16.28
CA SER A 195 -22.95 2.67 15.28
C SER A 195 -22.13 1.98 14.20
N ALA A 196 -22.46 0.73 13.88
CA ALA A 196 -21.92 -0.03 12.76
C ALA A 196 -22.89 0.08 11.56
N LYS A 197 -22.83 1.20 10.82
CA LYS A 197 -23.82 1.50 9.77
C LYS A 197 -23.68 0.70 8.49
N ARG A 198 -22.48 0.21 8.15
CA ARG A 198 -22.23 -0.45 6.85
C ARG A 198 -23.08 -1.71 6.69
N GLY A 199 -23.98 -1.70 5.73
CA GLY A 199 -24.92 -2.77 5.46
C GLY A 199 -26.09 -2.85 6.44
N ALA A 200 -26.15 -1.96 7.45
CA ALA A 200 -27.32 -1.85 8.33
C ALA A 200 -28.38 -0.97 7.68
N TYR A 201 -29.64 -1.34 7.87
CA TYR A 201 -30.79 -0.72 7.22
C TYR A 201 -31.98 -0.62 8.19
N HIS A 202 -32.89 0.28 7.88
CA HIS A 202 -34.20 0.34 8.52
C HIS A 202 -35.26 -0.23 7.56
N ALA A 203 -36.00 -1.26 7.99
CA ALA A 203 -37.13 -1.80 7.24
C ALA A 203 -38.40 -1.06 7.65
N VAL A 204 -39.06 -0.46 6.64
CA VAL A 204 -40.34 0.25 6.84
C VAL A 204 -41.50 -0.72 7.12
N ASN A 205 -41.46 -1.88 6.46
CA ASN A 205 -42.41 -2.98 6.59
C ASN A 205 -41.67 -4.32 6.55
N ALA A 206 -42.40 -5.41 6.83
CA ALA A 206 -41.79 -6.76 6.86
C ALA A 206 -42.71 -7.79 6.20
N PRO A 207 -42.90 -7.78 4.86
CA PRO A 207 -43.66 -8.81 4.17
C PRO A 207 -42.95 -10.16 4.25
N GLU A 208 -43.70 -11.27 4.44
CA GLU A 208 -43.12 -12.62 4.63
C GLU A 208 -42.29 -13.11 3.42
N SER A 209 -42.71 -12.77 2.21
CA SER A 209 -42.04 -13.20 0.96
C SER A 209 -42.10 -12.12 -0.09
N PRO A 210 -41.29 -11.05 0.03
CA PRO A 210 -41.36 -9.93 -0.89
C PRO A 210 -40.92 -10.32 -2.30
N GLN A 211 -41.74 -10.00 -3.28
CA GLN A 211 -41.39 -10.16 -4.72
C GLN A 211 -40.48 -8.99 -5.19
N SER A 212 -40.53 -7.86 -4.48
CA SER A 212 -39.72 -6.68 -4.77
C SER A 212 -39.16 -6.09 -3.46
N VAL A 213 -37.95 -5.58 -3.54
CA VAL A 213 -37.30 -4.83 -2.46
C VAL A 213 -36.96 -3.44 -2.96
N LEU A 214 -37.46 -2.42 -2.28
CA LEU A 214 -37.24 -1.01 -2.59
C LEU A 214 -36.20 -0.47 -1.61
N ILE A 215 -35.09 0.06 -2.11
CA ILE A 215 -34.01 0.60 -1.27
C ILE A 215 -33.89 2.09 -1.53
N ALA A 216 -34.10 2.91 -0.52
CA ALA A 216 -33.99 4.36 -0.59
C ALA A 216 -32.84 4.87 0.27
N GLU A 217 -32.31 6.04 -0.06
CA GLU A 217 -31.27 6.67 0.75
C GLU A 217 -31.82 7.09 2.12
N GLY A 218 -32.96 7.80 2.14
CA GLY A 218 -33.54 8.38 3.35
C GLY A 218 -34.82 7.68 3.84
N LEU A 219 -35.18 7.90 5.12
CA LEU A 219 -36.42 7.38 5.69
C LEU A 219 -37.67 7.93 4.99
N ALA A 220 -37.72 9.23 4.73
CA ALA A 220 -38.89 9.86 4.08
C ALA A 220 -39.10 9.28 2.67
N THR A 221 -38.04 9.12 1.90
CA THR A 221 -38.07 8.50 0.58
C THR A 221 -38.52 7.04 0.67
N ALA A 222 -37.97 6.26 1.66
CA ALA A 222 -38.39 4.87 1.88
C ALA A 222 -39.87 4.73 2.23
N LEU A 223 -40.44 5.65 3.03
CA LEU A 223 -41.87 5.69 3.35
C LEU A 223 -42.72 6.07 2.14
N SER A 224 -42.29 7.03 1.32
CA SER A 224 -43.01 7.41 0.09
C SER A 224 -43.08 6.24 -0.89
N VAL A 225 -41.94 5.55 -1.16
CA VAL A 225 -41.94 4.39 -2.06
C VAL A 225 -42.71 3.19 -1.47
N HIS A 226 -42.78 3.06 -0.15
CA HIS A 226 -43.66 2.08 0.50
C HIS A 226 -45.14 2.37 0.21
N LEU A 227 -45.57 3.64 0.26
CA LEU A 227 -46.94 4.02 -0.09
C LEU A 227 -47.26 3.72 -1.55
N MET A 228 -46.34 3.89 -2.47
CA MET A 228 -46.48 3.52 -3.90
C MET A 228 -46.57 2.02 -4.13
N ARG A 229 -45.81 1.22 -3.37
CA ARG A 229 -45.69 -0.25 -3.51
C ARG A 229 -45.78 -0.93 -2.15
N PRO A 230 -46.98 -0.99 -1.51
CA PRO A 230 -47.12 -1.49 -0.14
C PRO A 230 -46.88 -2.98 0.01
N ASP A 231 -46.92 -3.74 -1.07
CA ASP A 231 -46.60 -5.18 -1.17
C ASP A 231 -45.10 -5.46 -1.23
N ALA A 232 -44.29 -4.44 -1.54
CA ALA A 232 -42.83 -4.58 -1.56
C ALA A 232 -42.20 -4.38 -0.19
N LEU A 233 -41.03 -4.97 0.04
CA LEU A 233 -40.20 -4.63 1.20
C LEU A 233 -39.50 -3.29 0.94
N ALA A 234 -39.81 -2.26 1.70
CA ALA A 234 -39.14 -0.96 1.61
C ALA A 234 -38.13 -0.77 2.75
N VAL A 235 -36.90 -0.37 2.41
CA VAL A 235 -35.82 -0.16 3.36
C VAL A 235 -35.10 1.16 3.14
N ALA A 236 -34.68 1.80 4.22
CA ALA A 236 -33.82 2.99 4.21
C ALA A 236 -32.36 2.61 4.51
N ALA A 237 -31.44 3.00 3.65
CA ALA A 237 -29.99 2.79 3.79
C ALA A 237 -29.29 3.89 4.58
N ILE A 238 -29.96 5.00 4.87
CA ILE A 238 -29.62 6.22 5.62
C ILE A 238 -28.60 7.16 4.98
N ASP A 239 -27.81 6.74 4.03
CA ASP A 239 -26.98 7.60 3.16
C ASP A 239 -26.58 6.89 1.87
N ALA A 240 -26.18 7.67 0.84
CA ALA A 240 -25.76 7.19 -0.48
C ALA A 240 -24.63 6.17 -0.43
N GLY A 241 -23.64 6.34 0.48
CA GLY A 241 -22.49 5.43 0.63
C GLY A 241 -22.88 4.05 1.18
N ASN A 242 -24.07 3.92 1.75
CA ASN A 242 -24.57 2.66 2.31
C ASN A 242 -25.58 1.94 1.37
N LEU A 243 -25.97 2.55 0.24
CA LEU A 243 -26.87 1.91 -0.73
C LEU A 243 -26.31 0.58 -1.26
N LEU A 244 -25.05 0.57 -1.69
CA LEU A 244 -24.40 -0.65 -2.19
C LEU A 244 -24.32 -1.76 -1.12
N PRO A 245 -23.77 -1.54 0.09
CA PRO A 245 -23.75 -2.56 1.13
C PRO A 245 -25.16 -3.08 1.50
N VAL A 246 -26.19 -2.23 1.54
CA VAL A 246 -27.58 -2.64 1.83
C VAL A 246 -28.15 -3.44 0.68
N ALA A 247 -27.93 -3.06 -0.58
CA ALA A 247 -28.37 -3.80 -1.74
C ALA A 247 -27.79 -5.24 -1.75
N GLU A 248 -26.51 -5.40 -1.43
CA GLU A 248 -25.86 -6.71 -1.29
C GLU A 248 -26.47 -7.55 -0.17
N VAL A 249 -26.78 -6.94 0.99
CA VAL A 249 -27.49 -7.62 2.09
C VAL A 249 -28.89 -8.06 1.62
N MET A 250 -29.64 -7.19 0.96
CA MET A 250 -30.97 -7.51 0.46
C MET A 250 -30.94 -8.61 -0.60
N ARG A 251 -29.97 -8.63 -1.48
CA ARG A 251 -29.81 -9.71 -2.46
C ARG A 251 -29.50 -11.05 -1.82
N ARG A 252 -28.68 -11.10 -0.77
CA ARG A 252 -28.45 -12.34 0.00
C ARG A 252 -29.70 -12.82 0.75
N LYS A 253 -30.44 -11.91 1.35
CA LYS A 253 -31.69 -12.24 2.10
C LYS A 253 -32.85 -12.62 1.18
N HIS A 254 -32.94 -11.98 0.04
CA HIS A 254 -34.05 -12.16 -0.94
C HIS A 254 -33.49 -12.45 -2.34
N PRO A 255 -32.91 -13.66 -2.58
CA PRO A 255 -32.17 -13.96 -3.83
C PRO A 255 -33.01 -13.86 -5.10
N LYS A 256 -34.34 -14.04 -4.99
CA LYS A 256 -35.26 -14.02 -6.13
C LYS A 256 -36.03 -12.71 -6.28
N ALA A 257 -35.97 -11.83 -5.30
CA ALA A 257 -36.72 -10.57 -5.34
C ALA A 257 -36.13 -9.59 -6.38
N GLN A 258 -37.00 -8.80 -7.00
CA GLN A 258 -36.57 -7.65 -7.80
C GLN A 258 -36.07 -6.54 -6.87
N ILE A 259 -34.80 -6.21 -6.93
CA ILE A 259 -34.23 -5.10 -6.15
C ILE A 259 -34.33 -3.82 -6.97
N ILE A 260 -34.91 -2.79 -6.41
CA ILE A 260 -35.10 -1.47 -7.04
C ILE A 260 -34.52 -0.43 -6.10
N ILE A 261 -33.57 0.35 -6.59
CA ILE A 261 -32.99 1.46 -5.85
C ILE A 261 -33.81 2.71 -6.17
N ALA A 262 -34.51 3.26 -5.20
CA ALA A 262 -35.19 4.54 -5.29
C ALA A 262 -34.16 5.65 -5.10
N ALA A 263 -33.64 6.14 -6.21
CA ALA A 263 -32.51 7.07 -6.24
C ALA A 263 -32.95 8.51 -5.94
N ASP A 264 -32.04 9.27 -5.33
CA ASP A 264 -32.17 10.71 -5.24
C ASP A 264 -31.63 11.34 -6.55
N ASN A 265 -32.35 12.29 -7.12
CA ASN A 265 -31.94 13.05 -8.29
C ASN A 265 -31.20 14.30 -7.85
N ASP A 266 -29.87 14.20 -7.68
CA ASP A 266 -29.01 15.35 -7.35
C ASP A 266 -28.68 16.18 -8.60
N HIS A 267 -29.70 16.55 -9.36
CA HIS A 267 -29.50 17.33 -10.59
C HIS A 267 -28.93 18.71 -10.27
N HIS A 268 -27.78 19.03 -10.89
CA HIS A 268 -27.18 20.35 -10.79
C HIS A 268 -27.23 21.07 -12.14
N GLN A 269 -27.72 22.30 -12.15
CA GLN A 269 -27.78 23.13 -13.38
C GLN A 269 -26.41 23.46 -13.96
N ASN A 270 -25.32 23.23 -13.21
CA ASN A 270 -23.95 23.54 -13.59
C ASN A 270 -23.21 22.38 -14.27
N GLY A 271 -23.87 21.23 -14.52
CA GLY A 271 -23.24 20.05 -15.13
C GLY A 271 -22.33 19.25 -14.19
N GLU A 272 -22.46 19.45 -12.88
CA GLU A 272 -21.81 18.59 -11.88
C GLU A 272 -22.44 17.18 -11.86
N ALA A 273 -21.67 16.19 -11.42
CA ALA A 273 -22.09 14.79 -11.38
C ALA A 273 -23.32 14.60 -10.47
N ASN A 274 -24.29 13.80 -10.90
CA ASN A 274 -25.46 13.42 -10.12
C ASN A 274 -25.10 12.29 -9.16
N THR A 275 -24.61 12.66 -7.96
CA THR A 275 -24.04 11.71 -6.98
C THR A 275 -25.06 10.70 -6.47
N GLY A 276 -26.32 11.09 -6.30
CA GLY A 276 -27.41 10.19 -5.89
C GLY A 276 -27.70 9.12 -6.95
N ARG A 277 -27.79 9.55 -8.20
CA ARG A 277 -27.95 8.65 -9.35
C ARG A 277 -26.78 7.68 -9.47
N GLU A 278 -25.55 8.17 -9.45
CA GLU A 278 -24.34 7.33 -9.58
C GLU A 278 -24.23 6.28 -8.47
N ALA A 279 -24.53 6.66 -7.24
CA ALA A 279 -24.54 5.74 -6.11
C ALA A 279 -25.63 4.65 -6.26
N ALA A 280 -26.82 5.04 -6.73
CA ALA A 280 -27.92 4.11 -6.99
C ALA A 280 -27.63 3.15 -8.15
N GLU A 281 -27.08 3.65 -9.26
CA GLU A 281 -26.68 2.82 -10.41
C GLU A 281 -25.60 1.80 -10.02
N LYS A 282 -24.59 2.23 -9.25
CA LYS A 282 -23.55 1.34 -8.71
C LYS A 282 -24.12 0.25 -7.81
N ALA A 283 -25.05 0.60 -6.93
CA ALA A 283 -25.72 -0.36 -6.06
C ALA A 283 -26.59 -1.36 -6.86
N ALA A 284 -27.37 -0.87 -7.82
CA ALA A 284 -28.21 -1.70 -8.68
C ALA A 284 -27.38 -2.67 -9.56
N LEU A 285 -26.29 -2.20 -10.15
CA LEU A 285 -25.37 -3.04 -10.95
C LEU A 285 -24.83 -4.21 -10.13
N SER A 286 -24.43 -3.98 -8.89
CA SER A 286 -23.82 -5.04 -8.04
C SER A 286 -24.76 -6.20 -7.74
N VAL A 287 -26.08 -5.96 -7.84
CA VAL A 287 -27.12 -6.93 -7.46
C VAL A 287 -28.05 -7.30 -8.63
N ALA A 288 -27.70 -6.96 -9.85
CA ALA A 288 -28.57 -7.07 -11.05
C ALA A 288 -29.97 -6.48 -10.76
N GLY A 289 -29.99 -5.28 -10.20
CA GLY A 289 -31.20 -4.56 -9.77
C GLY A 289 -31.62 -3.49 -10.76
N TRP A 290 -32.60 -2.69 -10.34
CA TRP A 290 -33.20 -1.60 -11.08
C TRP A 290 -32.97 -0.28 -10.33
N VAL A 291 -33.01 0.83 -11.07
CA VAL A 291 -32.99 2.19 -10.52
C VAL A 291 -34.31 2.86 -10.91
N ALA A 292 -34.93 3.56 -9.99
CA ALA A 292 -36.02 4.47 -10.24
C ALA A 292 -35.55 5.89 -9.86
N LEU A 293 -35.52 6.83 -10.81
CA LEU A 293 -35.04 8.19 -10.62
C LEU A 293 -36.19 9.18 -10.83
N PRO A 294 -36.45 10.15 -9.92
CA PRO A 294 -37.47 11.17 -10.11
C PRO A 294 -37.27 11.92 -11.44
N PRO A 295 -38.31 12.02 -12.30
CA PRO A 295 -38.20 12.65 -13.64
C PRO A 295 -38.25 14.18 -13.53
N THR A 296 -37.26 14.75 -12.85
CA THR A 296 -37.14 16.19 -12.60
C THR A 296 -35.86 16.76 -13.22
N ASP A 297 -35.92 18.03 -13.62
CA ASP A 297 -34.75 18.80 -14.07
C ASP A 297 -34.15 19.67 -12.94
N TYR A 298 -34.50 19.35 -11.70
CA TYR A 298 -33.99 19.93 -10.46
C TYR A 298 -33.73 18.84 -9.42
N LYS A 299 -33.01 19.20 -8.37
CA LYS A 299 -32.72 18.29 -7.26
C LYS A 299 -34.01 17.89 -6.52
N ALA A 300 -34.31 16.58 -6.51
CA ALA A 300 -35.48 16.02 -5.84
C ALA A 300 -35.28 14.57 -5.45
N ASP A 301 -35.86 14.15 -4.35
CA ASP A 301 -36.07 12.76 -4.00
C ASP A 301 -37.53 12.32 -4.27
N TRP A 302 -37.86 11.05 -4.10
CA TRP A 302 -39.19 10.52 -4.31
C TRP A 302 -40.20 11.03 -3.27
N ASN A 303 -39.77 11.49 -2.09
CA ASN A 303 -40.69 12.16 -1.16
C ASN A 303 -40.99 13.59 -1.60
N ASP A 304 -40.01 14.32 -2.13
CA ASP A 304 -40.24 15.66 -2.68
C ASP A 304 -41.20 15.60 -3.88
N TYR A 305 -41.05 14.60 -4.76
CA TYR A 305 -41.93 14.36 -5.90
C TYR A 305 -43.34 13.98 -5.42
N HIS A 306 -43.47 13.11 -4.43
CA HIS A 306 -44.74 12.71 -3.83
C HIS A 306 -45.52 13.91 -3.23
N GLN A 307 -44.84 14.80 -2.51
CA GLN A 307 -45.47 15.99 -1.94
C GLN A 307 -45.99 16.95 -3.01
N GLN A 308 -45.32 17.04 -4.17
CA GLN A 308 -45.69 17.96 -5.23
C GLN A 308 -46.78 17.42 -6.15
N HIS A 309 -46.80 16.12 -6.43
CA HIS A 309 -47.67 15.55 -7.47
C HIS A 309 -48.76 14.59 -6.93
N GLY A 310 -48.64 14.19 -5.66
CA GLY A 310 -49.56 13.24 -5.04
C GLY A 310 -49.24 11.77 -5.37
N LEU A 311 -49.80 10.85 -4.59
CA LEU A 311 -49.43 9.43 -4.61
C LEU A 311 -49.71 8.73 -5.94
N GLU A 312 -50.82 9.04 -6.66
CA GLU A 312 -51.13 8.40 -7.95
C GLU A 312 -50.14 8.77 -9.07
N ALA A 313 -49.80 10.07 -9.16
CA ALA A 313 -48.84 10.55 -10.15
C ALA A 313 -47.42 10.07 -9.83
N ASP A 314 -47.07 10.04 -8.55
CA ASP A 314 -45.79 9.55 -8.07
C ASP A 314 -45.61 8.05 -8.37
N THR A 315 -46.66 7.25 -8.10
CA THR A 315 -46.63 5.80 -8.41
C THR A 315 -46.46 5.54 -9.91
N ALA A 316 -47.15 6.31 -10.76
CA ALA A 316 -47.00 6.19 -12.22
C ALA A 316 -45.57 6.57 -12.67
N ALA A 317 -45.08 7.73 -12.22
CA ALA A 317 -43.72 8.21 -12.52
C ALA A 317 -42.64 7.26 -12.02
N PHE A 318 -42.80 6.67 -10.81
CA PHE A 318 -41.87 5.68 -10.28
C PHE A 318 -41.77 4.45 -11.16
N ASN A 319 -42.89 3.90 -11.60
CA ASN A 319 -42.91 2.72 -12.47
C ASN A 319 -42.36 3.03 -13.87
N ASP A 320 -42.66 4.19 -14.43
CA ASP A 320 -42.20 4.60 -15.77
C ASP A 320 -40.71 4.97 -15.79
N SER A 321 -40.16 5.43 -14.68
CA SER A 321 -38.75 5.82 -14.57
C SER A 321 -37.80 4.66 -14.27
N MET A 322 -38.33 3.45 -14.02
CA MET A 322 -37.52 2.30 -13.72
C MET A 322 -36.68 1.86 -14.92
N TYR A 323 -35.37 1.74 -14.72
CA TYR A 323 -34.45 1.19 -15.70
C TYR A 323 -33.40 0.30 -15.04
N GLN A 324 -32.88 -0.64 -15.81
CA GLN A 324 -31.67 -1.36 -15.39
C GLN A 324 -30.47 -0.57 -15.86
N PRO A 325 -29.61 -0.12 -14.94
CA PRO A 325 -28.37 0.48 -15.35
C PRO A 325 -27.58 -0.55 -16.14
N GLN A 326 -27.21 -0.21 -17.35
CA GLN A 326 -26.33 -1.04 -18.16
C GLN A 326 -24.92 -0.77 -17.65
N GLY A 327 -24.36 -1.73 -16.95
CA GLY A 327 -22.91 -1.83 -16.87
C GLY A 327 -22.39 -2.00 -18.28
N GLU A 328 -21.33 -1.30 -18.63
CA GLU A 328 -20.75 -1.35 -19.97
C GLU A 328 -20.19 -2.74 -20.33
N ASP A 329 -20.90 -3.82 -20.06
CA ASP A 329 -20.53 -5.18 -20.53
C ASP A 329 -21.69 -6.17 -20.39
N VAL A 330 -22.70 -6.04 -21.25
CA VAL A 330 -23.50 -7.20 -21.69
C VAL A 330 -23.70 -7.08 -23.19
N LYS A 331 -22.93 -7.84 -23.95
CA LYS A 331 -23.18 -8.03 -25.39
C LYS A 331 -24.60 -8.59 -25.60
N PRO A 332 -25.44 -7.99 -26.42
CA PRO A 332 -26.68 -8.64 -26.83
C PRO A 332 -26.31 -9.87 -27.63
N GLN A 333 -26.82 -11.03 -27.21
CA GLN A 333 -26.93 -12.19 -28.12
C GLN A 333 -27.75 -11.80 -29.34
N LEU A 334 -27.08 -11.63 -30.45
CA LEU A 334 -27.73 -11.49 -31.76
C LEU A 334 -28.37 -12.83 -32.14
N GLN A 335 -29.67 -12.95 -31.95
CA GLN A 335 -30.43 -13.93 -32.69
C GLN A 335 -30.35 -13.52 -34.17
N ALA A 336 -29.86 -14.44 -34.98
CA ALA A 336 -29.81 -14.30 -36.42
C ALA A 336 -31.21 -14.16 -36.97
N ILE A 337 -31.53 -12.98 -37.50
CA ILE A 337 -32.63 -12.81 -38.44
C ILE A 337 -32.02 -12.89 -39.84
N GLU A 338 -32.30 -14.01 -40.52
CA GLU A 338 -32.04 -14.13 -41.95
C GLU A 338 -32.85 -13.11 -42.73
N GLY A 339 -32.18 -12.24 -43.43
CA GLY A 339 -32.80 -11.26 -44.30
C GLY A 339 -31.71 -10.47 -45.04
N GLY A 340 -31.27 -11.01 -46.14
CA GLY A 340 -30.20 -10.46 -46.97
C GLY A 340 -30.45 -9.03 -47.45
N LYS A 341 -29.53 -8.14 -47.12
CA LYS A 341 -29.10 -7.03 -48.01
C LYS A 341 -27.59 -6.88 -47.83
N LYS A 342 -26.88 -7.08 -48.96
CA LYS A 342 -25.46 -6.80 -49.13
C LYS A 342 -25.14 -5.43 -48.51
N ARG A 343 -24.32 -5.41 -47.44
CA ARG A 343 -23.65 -4.20 -47.01
C ARG A 343 -22.72 -3.79 -48.15
N ARG A 344 -23.07 -2.66 -48.79
CA ARG A 344 -22.11 -1.90 -49.59
C ARG A 344 -20.92 -1.60 -48.70
N SER A 345 -19.71 -1.85 -49.19
CA SER A 345 -18.48 -1.31 -48.67
C SER A 345 -18.72 0.18 -48.44
N ALA A 346 -18.56 0.64 -47.21
CA ALA A 346 -18.57 2.06 -46.89
C ALA A 346 -17.39 2.66 -47.69
N GLU A 347 -17.69 3.47 -48.66
CA GLU A 347 -16.73 4.40 -49.25
C GLU A 347 -16.06 5.14 -48.14
N ALA A 348 -14.74 5.18 -48.12
CA ALA A 348 -13.92 5.91 -47.16
C ALA A 348 -14.32 7.38 -47.28
N GLY A 349 -15.16 7.83 -46.36
CA GLY A 349 -15.50 9.25 -46.25
C GLY A 349 -14.23 10.02 -45.86
N ASP A 350 -14.08 11.20 -46.47
CA ASP A 350 -12.99 12.12 -46.21
C ASP A 350 -12.82 12.32 -44.70
N ILE A 351 -11.70 11.80 -44.14
CA ILE A 351 -11.40 11.85 -42.72
C ILE A 351 -11.39 13.31 -42.19
N SER A 352 -11.14 14.31 -43.05
CA SER A 352 -11.14 15.71 -42.65
C SER A 352 -12.52 16.18 -42.20
N GLN A 353 -13.61 15.61 -42.78
CA GLN A 353 -15.02 15.90 -42.44
C GLN A 353 -15.56 15.10 -41.26
N MET A 354 -14.83 14.08 -40.80
CA MET A 354 -15.28 13.24 -39.67
C MET A 354 -15.22 13.99 -38.35
N ALA A 355 -16.21 13.76 -37.51
CA ALA A 355 -16.20 14.23 -36.13
C ALA A 355 -15.09 13.54 -35.33
N ALA A 356 -14.63 14.17 -34.22
CA ALA A 356 -13.59 13.59 -33.35
C ALA A 356 -13.95 12.18 -32.87
N SER A 357 -15.23 11.91 -32.59
CA SER A 357 -15.72 10.59 -32.16
C SER A 357 -15.61 9.52 -33.26
N GLN A 358 -15.70 9.86 -34.51
CA GLN A 358 -15.53 8.93 -35.64
C GLN A 358 -14.03 8.64 -35.86
N LYS A 359 -13.19 9.67 -35.79
CA LYS A 359 -11.73 9.55 -35.84
C LYS A 359 -11.20 8.72 -34.65
N ALA A 360 -11.77 8.89 -33.46
CA ALA A 360 -11.42 8.11 -32.26
C ALA A 360 -11.72 6.63 -32.44
N ARG A 361 -12.79 6.25 -33.12
CA ARG A 361 -13.07 4.84 -33.49
C ARG A 361 -12.07 4.28 -34.49
N LEU A 362 -11.62 5.08 -35.44
CA LEU A 362 -10.56 4.66 -36.38
C LEU A 362 -9.25 4.42 -35.63
N LEU A 363 -8.90 5.33 -34.71
CA LEU A 363 -7.73 5.19 -33.88
C LEU A 363 -7.81 3.94 -32.99
N SER A 364 -8.93 3.74 -32.29
CA SER A 364 -9.08 2.56 -31.42
C SER A 364 -9.06 1.23 -32.18
N ALA A 365 -9.48 1.22 -33.45
CA ALA A 365 -9.47 0.03 -34.30
C ALA A 365 -8.05 -0.44 -34.71
N ARG A 366 -7.00 0.35 -34.42
CA ARG A 366 -5.59 -0.05 -34.65
C ARG A 366 -5.13 -1.16 -33.72
N TRP A 367 -5.80 -1.33 -32.60
CA TRP A 367 -5.49 -2.37 -31.63
C TRP A 367 -6.66 -3.32 -31.44
N GLU A 368 -6.35 -4.56 -31.13
CA GLU A 368 -7.39 -5.60 -30.92
C GLU A 368 -8.30 -5.24 -29.74
N ARG A 369 -7.71 -4.79 -28.63
CA ARG A 369 -8.43 -4.33 -27.44
C ARG A 369 -7.69 -3.22 -26.73
N LEU A 370 -8.42 -2.19 -26.32
CA LEU A 370 -7.95 -1.09 -25.51
C LEU A 370 -8.78 -0.95 -24.24
N ALA A 371 -8.16 -0.42 -23.18
CA ALA A 371 -8.84 -0.03 -21.97
C ALA A 371 -8.17 1.22 -21.38
N VAL A 372 -8.90 2.01 -20.58
CA VAL A 372 -8.38 3.21 -19.90
C VAL A 372 -8.44 3.04 -18.39
N ASN A 373 -7.36 3.38 -17.71
CA ASN A 373 -7.40 3.52 -16.26
C ASN A 373 -8.04 4.87 -15.91
N THR A 374 -9.17 4.85 -15.22
CA THR A 374 -9.97 6.05 -14.92
C THR A 374 -9.24 7.06 -14.02
N ASP A 375 -8.36 6.60 -13.14
CA ASP A 375 -7.65 7.46 -12.19
C ASP A 375 -6.46 8.17 -12.83
N SER A 376 -5.63 7.41 -13.54
CA SER A 376 -4.42 7.94 -14.18
C SER A 376 -4.64 8.42 -15.62
N GLN A 377 -5.80 8.11 -16.23
CA GLN A 377 -6.10 8.36 -17.64
C GLN A 377 -5.11 7.65 -18.61
N ALA A 378 -4.37 6.67 -18.12
CA ALA A 378 -3.46 5.86 -18.92
C ALA A 378 -4.24 4.84 -19.76
N VAL A 379 -3.88 4.74 -21.03
CA VAL A 379 -4.47 3.76 -21.94
C VAL A 379 -3.62 2.49 -21.91
N TYR A 380 -4.29 1.35 -21.96
CA TYR A 380 -3.68 0.03 -22.03
C TYR A 380 -4.17 -0.70 -23.28
N ARG A 381 -3.27 -1.46 -23.91
CA ARG A 381 -3.60 -2.40 -24.98
C ARG A 381 -3.44 -3.84 -24.49
N TYR A 382 -4.29 -4.72 -24.94
CA TYR A 382 -4.10 -6.16 -24.75
C TYR A 382 -3.16 -6.70 -25.83
N ALA A 383 -2.02 -7.22 -25.44
CA ALA A 383 -1.03 -7.81 -26.34
C ALA A 383 -0.28 -8.95 -25.63
N CYS A 384 0.03 -10.03 -26.34
CA CYS A 384 0.80 -11.16 -25.81
C CYS A 384 0.30 -11.69 -24.46
N GLY A 385 -1.01 -11.66 -24.22
CA GLY A 385 -1.63 -12.18 -23.01
C GLY A 385 -1.69 -11.23 -21.82
N VAL A 386 -1.19 -10.00 -21.97
CA VAL A 386 -1.18 -8.98 -20.90
C VAL A 386 -1.72 -7.64 -21.39
N TRP A 387 -2.12 -6.80 -20.43
CA TRP A 387 -2.49 -5.42 -20.64
C TRP A 387 -1.26 -4.52 -20.47
N GLU A 388 -0.70 -4.04 -21.57
CA GLU A 388 0.47 -3.17 -21.58
C GLU A 388 0.07 -1.71 -21.67
N ARG A 389 0.72 -0.86 -20.89
CA ARG A 389 0.51 0.60 -20.97
C ARG A 389 0.94 1.13 -22.35
N LEU A 390 0.04 1.85 -22.99
CA LEU A 390 0.25 2.51 -24.26
C LEU A 390 0.51 4.00 -24.01
N PRO A 391 1.74 4.51 -24.30
CA PRO A 391 2.06 5.91 -24.07
C PRO A 391 1.19 6.84 -24.94
N GLU A 392 0.79 8.00 -24.40
CA GLU A 392 -0.04 8.98 -25.11
C GLU A 392 0.62 9.46 -26.42
N ALA A 393 1.94 9.63 -26.39
CA ALA A 393 2.71 9.98 -27.58
C ALA A 393 2.64 8.91 -28.70
N GLU A 394 2.43 7.64 -28.36
CA GLU A 394 2.22 6.57 -29.33
C GLU A 394 0.82 6.65 -29.94
N LEU A 395 -0.20 6.94 -29.12
CA LEU A 395 -1.56 7.20 -29.60
C LEU A 395 -1.61 8.42 -30.54
N GLU A 396 -0.90 9.49 -30.20
CA GLU A 396 -0.80 10.70 -31.04
C GLU A 396 -0.11 10.39 -32.37
N ARG A 397 1.01 9.64 -32.36
CA ARG A 397 1.71 9.23 -33.59
C ARG A 397 0.86 8.34 -34.48
N GLU A 398 0.13 7.39 -33.89
CA GLU A 398 -0.77 6.52 -34.64
C GLU A 398 -1.93 7.30 -35.27
N MET A 399 -2.46 8.31 -34.57
CA MET A 399 -3.46 9.19 -35.16
C MET A 399 -2.90 10.02 -36.30
N VAL A 400 -1.64 10.48 -36.20
CA VAL A 400 -0.95 11.15 -37.30
C VAL A 400 -0.78 10.22 -38.50
N ALA A 401 -0.37 8.95 -38.27
CA ALA A 401 -0.28 7.95 -39.33
C ALA A 401 -1.62 7.73 -40.06
N ILE A 402 -2.73 7.72 -39.31
CA ILE A 402 -4.08 7.62 -39.92
C ILE A 402 -4.39 8.84 -40.80
N PHE A 403 -4.01 10.07 -40.39
CA PHE A 403 -4.18 11.27 -41.24
C PHE A 403 -3.34 11.18 -42.51
N ASP A 404 -2.07 10.74 -42.36
CA ASP A 404 -1.15 10.60 -43.48
C ASP A 404 -1.61 9.53 -44.50
N GLU A 405 -2.14 8.38 -44.01
CA GLU A 405 -2.73 7.33 -44.84
C GLU A 405 -3.93 7.82 -45.69
N HIS A 406 -4.64 8.84 -45.18
CA HIS A 406 -5.78 9.45 -45.86
C HIS A 406 -5.43 10.76 -46.60
N GLU A 407 -4.13 11.10 -46.70
CA GLU A 407 -3.64 12.35 -47.30
C GLU A 407 -4.33 13.61 -46.75
N ALA A 408 -4.69 13.59 -45.44
CA ALA A 408 -5.49 14.62 -44.79
C ALA A 408 -4.63 15.51 -43.87
N HIS A 409 -4.93 16.80 -43.87
CA HIS A 409 -4.27 17.75 -42.98
C HIS A 409 -4.74 17.60 -41.54
N TYR A 410 -3.83 17.78 -40.61
CA TYR A 410 -4.13 17.73 -39.18
C TYR A 410 -3.50 18.91 -38.42
N THR A 411 -3.98 19.14 -37.21
CA THR A 411 -3.37 20.05 -36.25
C THR A 411 -3.07 19.30 -34.95
N GLU A 412 -2.04 19.71 -34.23
CA GLU A 412 -1.71 19.13 -32.92
C GLU A 412 -2.93 19.07 -31.98
N LYS A 413 -3.69 20.19 -31.92
CA LYS A 413 -4.93 20.25 -31.13
C LYS A 413 -5.98 19.24 -31.60
N GLY A 414 -6.11 19.04 -32.91
CA GLY A 414 -7.00 18.05 -33.50
C GLY A 414 -6.62 16.62 -33.12
N VAL A 415 -5.33 16.26 -33.21
CA VAL A 415 -4.82 14.95 -32.81
C VAL A 415 -5.09 14.69 -31.33
N LYS A 416 -4.72 15.62 -30.45
CA LYS A 416 -4.98 15.51 -29.00
C LYS A 416 -6.48 15.40 -28.67
N SER A 417 -7.33 16.13 -29.38
CA SER A 417 -8.80 16.03 -29.20
C SER A 417 -9.33 14.65 -29.56
N VAL A 418 -8.79 14.01 -30.60
CA VAL A 418 -9.17 12.65 -30.98
C VAL A 418 -8.73 11.64 -29.93
N VAL A 419 -7.49 11.73 -29.44
CA VAL A 419 -6.98 10.85 -28.36
C VAL A 419 -7.80 11.01 -27.09
N ALA A 420 -8.11 12.26 -26.67
CA ALA A 420 -8.95 12.51 -25.52
C ALA A 420 -10.38 11.92 -25.70
N THR A 421 -10.96 12.06 -26.90
CA THR A 421 -12.28 11.48 -27.22
C THR A 421 -12.23 9.95 -27.23
N MET A 422 -11.14 9.33 -27.70
CA MET A 422 -10.96 7.88 -27.69
C MET A 422 -10.97 7.35 -26.24
N LYS A 423 -10.29 8.03 -25.31
CA LYS A 423 -10.27 7.65 -23.90
C LYS A 423 -11.67 7.60 -23.27
N LEU A 424 -12.62 8.38 -23.78
CA LEU A 424 -14.03 8.34 -23.35
C LEU A 424 -14.83 7.21 -23.99
N GLN A 425 -14.31 6.58 -25.05
CA GLN A 425 -15.03 5.55 -25.82
C GLN A 425 -14.56 4.13 -25.52
N ILE A 426 -13.33 3.97 -24.98
CA ILE A 426 -12.78 2.66 -24.65
C ILE A 426 -13.16 2.28 -23.21
N PRO A 427 -13.32 0.98 -22.89
CA PRO A 427 -13.74 0.52 -21.59
C PRO A 427 -12.70 0.85 -20.50
N PRO A 428 -13.13 0.97 -19.24
CA PRO A 428 -12.20 1.10 -18.11
C PRO A 428 -11.41 -0.20 -17.90
N THR A 429 -10.21 -0.09 -17.31
CA THR A 429 -9.44 -1.27 -16.88
C THR A 429 -10.15 -1.97 -15.73
N GLY A 430 -10.22 -3.30 -15.79
CA GLY A 430 -10.63 -4.11 -14.65
C GLY A 430 -9.49 -4.29 -13.64
N GLU A 431 -9.82 -4.94 -12.53
CA GLU A 431 -8.85 -5.27 -11.49
C GLU A 431 -8.11 -6.56 -11.82
N GLN A 432 -6.79 -6.54 -11.67
CA GLN A 432 -5.99 -7.74 -11.80
C GLN A 432 -6.29 -8.69 -10.62
N PRO A 433 -6.63 -9.96 -10.88
CA PRO A 433 -6.87 -10.92 -9.82
C PRO A 433 -5.64 -11.11 -8.93
N ALA A 434 -5.79 -10.93 -7.62
CA ALA A 434 -4.70 -11.06 -6.65
C ALA A 434 -4.15 -12.50 -6.58
N ASP A 435 -4.98 -13.49 -6.88
CA ASP A 435 -4.66 -14.91 -6.77
C ASP A 435 -4.29 -15.57 -8.12
N CYS A 436 -3.82 -14.78 -9.09
CA CYS A 436 -3.34 -15.28 -10.38
C CYS A 436 -1.87 -14.91 -10.62
N ILE A 437 -1.09 -15.88 -11.10
CA ILE A 437 0.28 -15.69 -11.57
C ILE A 437 0.30 -15.72 -13.07
N GLY A 438 0.87 -14.69 -13.71
CA GLY A 438 1.06 -14.65 -15.15
C GLY A 438 2.34 -15.39 -15.59
N PHE A 439 2.19 -16.29 -16.54
CA PHE A 439 3.25 -16.98 -17.27
C PHE A 439 3.23 -16.53 -18.73
N SER A 440 4.28 -16.81 -19.50
CA SER A 440 4.33 -16.42 -20.92
C SER A 440 3.27 -17.12 -21.78
N ASN A 441 2.80 -18.28 -21.36
CA ASN A 441 1.81 -19.10 -22.08
C ASN A 441 0.43 -19.15 -21.42
N GLY A 442 0.20 -18.45 -20.29
CA GLY A 442 -1.09 -18.44 -19.62
C GLY A 442 -1.05 -17.90 -18.20
N ILE A 443 -2.06 -18.26 -17.42
CA ILE A 443 -2.17 -17.88 -16.02
C ILE A 443 -2.33 -19.12 -15.12
N TYR A 444 -1.76 -19.05 -13.92
CA TYR A 444 -1.99 -20.04 -12.88
C TYR A 444 -2.89 -19.44 -11.80
N ASP A 445 -4.05 -20.03 -11.59
CA ASP A 445 -4.98 -19.64 -10.53
C ASP A 445 -4.60 -20.32 -9.23
N LEU A 446 -4.16 -19.55 -8.23
CA LEU A 446 -3.70 -20.07 -6.93
C LEU A 446 -4.82 -20.66 -6.08
N LYS A 447 -6.08 -20.24 -6.29
CA LYS A 447 -7.24 -20.78 -5.55
C LYS A 447 -7.73 -22.07 -6.19
N ALA A 448 -7.88 -22.06 -7.51
CA ALA A 448 -8.29 -23.25 -8.25
C ALA A 448 -7.15 -24.27 -8.38
N GLN A 449 -5.88 -23.86 -8.20
CA GLN A 449 -4.68 -24.65 -8.45
C GLN A 449 -4.61 -25.18 -9.89
N GLU A 450 -5.05 -24.36 -10.84
CA GLU A 450 -5.16 -24.71 -12.25
C GLU A 450 -4.43 -23.71 -13.14
N PHE A 451 -3.85 -24.23 -14.21
CA PHE A 451 -3.27 -23.41 -15.27
C PHE A 451 -4.30 -23.23 -16.39
N ARG A 452 -4.48 -22.00 -16.86
CA ARG A 452 -5.41 -21.63 -17.93
C ARG A 452 -4.72 -20.77 -18.99
N PRO A 453 -5.14 -20.84 -20.27
CA PRO A 453 -4.67 -19.93 -21.31
C PRO A 453 -4.93 -18.47 -20.95
N HIS A 454 -4.20 -17.56 -21.62
CA HIS A 454 -4.44 -16.13 -21.53
C HIS A 454 -5.84 -15.76 -22.03
N ALA A 455 -6.48 -14.80 -21.36
CA ALA A 455 -7.71 -14.15 -21.79
C ALA A 455 -7.69 -12.67 -21.38
N PRO A 456 -8.25 -11.75 -22.19
CA PRO A 456 -8.32 -10.33 -21.85
C PRO A 456 -9.01 -10.05 -20.51
N ASP A 457 -10.05 -10.82 -20.21
CA ASP A 457 -10.86 -10.68 -19.00
C ASP A 457 -10.11 -11.08 -17.71
N ASN A 458 -8.91 -11.63 -17.84
CA ASN A 458 -8.02 -11.88 -16.71
C ASN A 458 -7.33 -10.61 -16.17
N TRP A 459 -7.40 -9.49 -16.89
CA TRP A 459 -6.79 -8.19 -16.54
C TRP A 459 -5.34 -8.31 -16.08
N LEU A 460 -4.61 -9.25 -16.65
CA LEU A 460 -3.21 -9.50 -16.32
C LEU A 460 -2.35 -8.36 -16.85
N MET A 461 -1.72 -7.59 -15.95
CA MET A 461 -0.88 -6.45 -16.32
C MET A 461 0.56 -6.86 -16.65
N ASN A 462 0.98 -8.05 -16.21
CA ASN A 462 2.32 -8.56 -16.46
C ASN A 462 2.38 -10.08 -16.27
N HIS A 463 3.37 -10.72 -16.91
CA HIS A 463 3.74 -12.11 -16.67
C HIS A 463 5.25 -12.20 -16.38
N ASN A 464 5.71 -13.30 -15.79
CA ASN A 464 7.12 -13.46 -15.40
C ASN A 464 8.07 -13.82 -16.57
N GLY A 465 7.55 -14.02 -17.78
CA GLY A 465 8.33 -14.39 -18.96
C GLY A 465 8.69 -15.88 -19.05
N ILE A 466 8.29 -16.68 -18.07
CA ILE A 466 8.57 -18.13 -18.01
C ILE A 466 7.36 -18.89 -18.58
N GLU A 467 7.63 -19.95 -19.33
CA GLU A 467 6.60 -20.86 -19.76
C GLU A 467 6.26 -21.85 -18.64
N TYR A 468 4.97 -21.95 -18.30
CA TYR A 468 4.50 -22.97 -17.36
C TYR A 468 4.31 -24.30 -18.08
N THR A 469 4.91 -25.36 -17.56
CA THR A 469 4.75 -26.73 -18.02
C THR A 469 4.30 -27.62 -16.84
N PRO A 470 3.50 -28.65 -17.06
CA PRO A 470 3.14 -29.61 -16.01
C PRO A 470 4.38 -30.31 -15.42
N ALA A 471 4.27 -30.77 -14.18
CA ALA A 471 5.34 -31.51 -13.54
C ALA A 471 5.56 -32.89 -14.19
N GLU A 472 6.80 -33.29 -14.30
CA GLU A 472 7.15 -34.63 -14.73
C GLU A 472 6.89 -35.65 -13.60
N ARG A 473 6.63 -36.90 -13.99
CA ARG A 473 6.39 -37.94 -13.00
C ARG A 473 7.65 -38.20 -12.15
N GLY A 474 7.55 -38.01 -10.85
CA GLY A 474 8.67 -38.17 -9.92
C GLY A 474 9.63 -37.00 -9.86
N GLU A 475 9.24 -35.82 -10.35
CA GLU A 475 10.01 -34.59 -10.26
C GLU A 475 10.30 -34.20 -8.80
N THR A 476 11.58 -33.96 -8.50
CA THR A 476 12.02 -33.43 -7.19
C THR A 476 13.05 -32.31 -7.39
N LEU A 477 13.18 -31.41 -6.43
CA LEU A 477 14.23 -30.38 -6.47
C LEU A 477 15.63 -30.98 -6.51
N ALA A 478 15.87 -32.07 -5.77
CA ALA A 478 17.19 -32.67 -5.68
C ALA A 478 17.69 -33.20 -7.04
N THR A 479 16.81 -33.79 -7.83
CA THR A 479 17.16 -34.42 -9.12
C THR A 479 17.01 -33.49 -10.30
N HIS A 480 16.02 -32.55 -10.28
CA HIS A 480 15.67 -31.71 -11.44
C HIS A 480 16.04 -30.22 -11.25
N ALA A 481 16.42 -29.83 -10.03
CA ALA A 481 16.95 -28.51 -9.73
C ALA A 481 18.16 -28.60 -8.77
N PRO A 482 19.23 -29.34 -9.15
CA PRO A 482 20.35 -29.60 -8.25
C PRO A 482 21.16 -28.36 -7.89
N ASN A 483 21.24 -27.36 -8.77
CA ASN A 483 21.98 -26.14 -8.50
C ASN A 483 21.22 -25.25 -7.49
N PHE A 484 19.90 -25.15 -7.61
CA PHE A 484 19.06 -24.49 -6.60
C PHE A 484 19.14 -25.24 -5.26
N THR A 485 19.09 -26.57 -5.27
CA THR A 485 19.20 -27.39 -4.06
C THR A 485 20.53 -27.19 -3.37
N ARG A 486 21.65 -27.16 -4.13
CA ARG A 486 22.99 -26.88 -3.61
C ARG A 486 23.07 -25.50 -2.98
N TRP A 487 22.57 -24.48 -3.69
CA TRP A 487 22.57 -23.10 -3.19
C TRP A 487 21.77 -22.95 -1.92
N ILE A 488 20.53 -23.47 -1.86
CA ILE A 488 19.68 -23.30 -0.68
C ILE A 488 20.24 -24.05 0.53
N ASN A 489 20.82 -25.24 0.33
CA ASN A 489 21.46 -25.99 1.39
C ASN A 489 22.67 -25.24 1.94
N HIS A 490 23.51 -24.64 1.08
CA HIS A 490 24.61 -23.80 1.50
C HIS A 490 24.14 -22.57 2.28
N ALA A 491 23.18 -21.80 1.72
CA ALA A 491 22.63 -20.58 2.33
C ALA A 491 21.98 -20.82 3.71
N THR A 492 21.53 -22.05 3.96
CA THR A 492 20.86 -22.43 5.22
C THR A 492 21.72 -23.27 6.16
N GLY A 493 22.94 -23.63 5.75
CA GLY A 493 23.74 -24.59 6.50
C GLY A 493 23.08 -25.96 6.63
N GLY A 494 22.25 -26.36 5.66
CA GLY A 494 21.49 -27.61 5.67
C GLY A 494 20.25 -27.62 6.56
N ASN A 495 19.89 -26.48 7.17
CA ASN A 495 18.69 -26.38 8.01
C ASN A 495 17.41 -26.37 7.16
N GLY A 496 16.58 -27.41 7.30
CA GLY A 496 15.35 -27.58 6.54
C GLY A 496 14.29 -26.53 6.80
N ASP A 497 14.13 -26.06 8.04
CA ASP A 497 13.16 -25.01 8.40
C ASP A 497 13.56 -23.67 7.80
N ARG A 498 14.83 -23.32 7.85
CA ARG A 498 15.38 -22.15 7.18
C ARG A 498 15.16 -22.21 5.67
N ALA A 499 15.40 -23.38 5.06
CA ALA A 499 15.15 -23.60 3.64
C ALA A 499 13.65 -23.45 3.28
N ALA A 500 12.74 -23.94 4.13
CA ALA A 500 11.31 -23.75 3.95
C ALA A 500 10.90 -22.26 4.01
N ARG A 501 11.47 -21.49 4.92
CA ARG A 501 11.24 -20.04 5.06
C ARG A 501 11.77 -19.25 3.87
N ILE A 502 12.97 -19.60 3.35
CA ILE A 502 13.51 -19.01 2.11
C ILE A 502 12.60 -19.32 0.91
N LYS A 503 12.13 -20.56 0.77
CA LYS A 503 11.17 -20.92 -0.26
C LYS A 503 9.86 -20.14 -0.13
N ALA A 504 9.39 -19.90 1.09
CA ALA A 504 8.20 -19.05 1.34
C ALA A 504 8.42 -17.59 0.89
N ALA A 505 9.63 -17.05 1.06
CA ALA A 505 9.97 -15.72 0.56
C ALA A 505 9.99 -15.68 -0.99
N LEU A 506 10.55 -16.70 -1.62
CA LEU A 506 10.51 -16.83 -3.08
C LEU A 506 9.08 -17.02 -3.61
N PHE A 507 8.25 -17.79 -2.91
CA PHE A 507 6.82 -17.92 -3.24
C PHE A 507 6.08 -16.59 -3.08
N MET A 508 6.36 -15.80 -2.05
CA MET A 508 5.80 -14.46 -1.89
C MET A 508 6.07 -13.57 -3.11
N VAL A 509 7.29 -13.65 -3.67
CA VAL A 509 7.65 -12.93 -4.90
C VAL A 509 6.92 -13.49 -6.11
N LEU A 510 6.94 -14.80 -6.32
CA LEU A 510 6.28 -15.49 -7.43
C LEU A 510 4.78 -15.18 -7.48
N ALA A 511 4.10 -15.30 -6.33
CA ALA A 511 2.66 -15.06 -6.18
C ALA A 511 2.30 -13.58 -5.98
N ARG A 512 3.26 -12.66 -6.04
CA ARG A 512 3.09 -11.20 -5.89
C ARG A 512 2.29 -10.81 -4.65
N ARG A 513 2.55 -11.47 -3.51
CA ARG A 513 1.79 -11.29 -2.25
C ARG A 513 2.20 -10.03 -1.50
N HIS A 514 2.15 -8.86 -2.17
CA HIS A 514 2.31 -7.54 -1.53
C HIS A 514 1.23 -7.28 -0.46
N ASP A 515 0.03 -7.87 -0.62
CA ASP A 515 -1.09 -7.83 0.31
C ASP A 515 -0.79 -8.44 1.69
N TRP A 516 0.28 -9.22 1.81
CA TRP A 516 0.75 -9.71 3.11
C TRP A 516 1.37 -8.62 3.97
N GLN A 517 1.59 -7.44 3.41
CA GLN A 517 2.19 -6.28 4.07
C GLN A 517 3.61 -6.56 4.61
N LEU A 518 4.37 -7.36 3.90
CA LEU A 518 5.73 -7.74 4.26
C LEU A 518 6.73 -7.20 3.22
N PHE A 519 7.98 -6.97 3.65
CA PHE A 519 9.11 -6.84 2.74
C PHE A 519 10.27 -7.73 3.18
N ILE A 520 11.05 -8.18 2.24
CA ILE A 520 12.13 -9.12 2.45
C ILE A 520 13.44 -8.33 2.54
N GLU A 521 14.25 -8.65 3.52
CA GLU A 521 15.63 -8.16 3.60
C GLU A 521 16.59 -9.35 3.76
N VAL A 522 17.53 -9.45 2.83
CA VAL A 522 18.58 -10.47 2.86
C VAL A 522 19.90 -9.79 3.14
N THR A 523 20.64 -10.29 4.14
CA THR A 523 21.92 -9.68 4.51
C THR A 523 22.99 -10.72 4.79
N GLY A 524 24.21 -10.24 4.95
CA GLY A 524 25.36 -11.05 5.26
C GLY A 524 26.62 -10.62 4.52
N GLU A 525 27.71 -11.34 4.68
CA GLU A 525 28.99 -11.05 4.06
C GLU A 525 28.99 -11.19 2.53
N GLY A 526 29.97 -10.59 1.88
CA GLY A 526 30.24 -10.81 0.46
C GLY A 526 30.44 -12.29 0.14
N GLY A 527 29.83 -12.78 -0.94
CA GLY A 527 29.93 -14.19 -1.34
C GLY A 527 29.00 -15.18 -0.63
N SER A 528 28.10 -14.71 0.26
CA SER A 528 27.18 -15.59 1.00
C SER A 528 25.92 -16.05 0.22
N GLY A 529 25.79 -15.67 -1.06
CA GLY A 529 24.65 -16.08 -1.92
C GLY A 529 23.48 -15.13 -1.97
N LYS A 530 23.58 -13.90 -1.41
CA LYS A 530 22.53 -12.86 -1.46
C LYS A 530 22.16 -12.46 -2.89
N SER A 531 23.16 -12.23 -3.73
CA SER A 531 22.94 -11.87 -5.15
C SER A 531 22.26 -13.00 -5.92
N VAL A 532 22.53 -14.25 -5.56
CA VAL A 532 21.82 -15.41 -6.13
C VAL A 532 20.35 -15.40 -5.72
N PHE A 533 20.04 -15.12 -4.44
CA PHE A 533 18.65 -14.96 -3.98
C PHE A 533 17.93 -13.87 -4.77
N SER A 534 18.56 -12.68 -4.90
CA SER A 534 18.00 -11.57 -5.67
C SER A 534 17.76 -11.95 -7.13
N SER A 535 18.69 -12.65 -7.77
CA SER A 535 18.56 -13.11 -9.17
C SER A 535 17.42 -14.13 -9.34
N ILE A 536 17.23 -15.03 -8.38
CA ILE A 536 16.10 -15.97 -8.35
C ILE A 536 14.80 -15.20 -8.22
N ALA A 537 14.72 -14.26 -7.29
CA ALA A 537 13.54 -13.42 -7.09
C ALA A 537 13.17 -12.61 -8.35
N VAL A 538 14.17 -12.01 -9.01
CA VAL A 538 13.99 -11.31 -10.30
C VAL A 538 13.49 -12.25 -11.38
N SER A 539 14.03 -13.45 -11.47
CA SER A 539 13.57 -14.45 -12.45
C SER A 539 12.13 -14.90 -12.18
N LEU A 540 11.74 -15.06 -10.91
CA LEU A 540 10.36 -15.42 -10.53
C LEU A 540 9.36 -14.32 -10.81
N ALA A 541 9.72 -13.06 -10.60
CA ALA A 541 8.89 -11.90 -10.88
C ALA A 541 8.84 -11.53 -12.37
N GLY A 542 9.94 -11.78 -13.10
CA GLY A 542 10.22 -11.30 -14.44
C GLY A 542 11.06 -10.02 -14.43
N GLU A 543 12.08 -9.95 -15.30
CA GLU A 543 13.01 -8.81 -15.37
C GLU A 543 12.26 -7.49 -15.66
N HIS A 544 11.34 -7.51 -16.63
CA HIS A 544 10.54 -6.33 -16.99
C HIS A 544 9.51 -5.91 -15.94
N ASN A 545 9.17 -6.80 -14.99
CA ASN A 545 8.29 -6.52 -13.85
C ASN A 545 9.05 -6.04 -12.61
N THR A 546 10.38 -5.97 -12.70
CA THR A 546 11.26 -5.59 -11.61
C THR A 546 11.75 -4.17 -11.80
N ALA A 547 11.85 -3.42 -10.73
CA ALA A 547 12.52 -2.11 -10.70
C ALA A 547 13.53 -2.06 -9.57
N SER A 548 14.66 -1.37 -9.82
CA SER A 548 15.64 -1.07 -8.77
C SER A 548 15.31 0.27 -8.12
N ALA A 549 15.40 0.33 -6.79
CA ALA A 549 15.12 1.53 -6.02
C ALA A 549 16.07 1.67 -4.83
N SER A 550 16.17 2.89 -4.32
CA SER A 550 16.75 3.19 -3.00
C SER A 550 15.65 3.60 -2.03
N MET A 551 15.96 3.66 -0.74
CA MET A 551 15.03 4.21 0.25
C MET A 551 14.60 5.63 -0.11
N GLY A 552 15.53 6.48 -0.59
CA GLY A 552 15.21 7.83 -1.07
C GLY A 552 14.26 7.83 -2.30
N THR A 553 14.36 6.83 -3.17
CA THR A 553 13.43 6.63 -4.29
C THR A 553 12.01 6.37 -3.78
N LEU A 554 11.87 5.53 -2.74
CA LEU A 554 10.56 5.21 -2.15
C LEU A 554 9.93 6.40 -1.42
N ASP A 555 10.74 7.29 -0.87
CA ASP A 555 10.26 8.43 -0.08
C ASP A 555 9.76 9.61 -0.92
N THR A 556 10.05 9.66 -2.23
CA THR A 556 9.69 10.78 -3.11
C THR A 556 8.65 10.41 -4.17
N ALA A 557 7.69 11.30 -4.44
CA ALA A 557 6.66 11.11 -5.48
C ALA A 557 7.27 10.85 -6.86
N ARG A 558 8.34 11.59 -7.19
CA ARG A 558 9.06 11.45 -8.47
C ARG A 558 9.83 10.14 -8.57
N GLY A 559 10.48 9.71 -7.50
CA GLY A 559 11.16 8.41 -7.44
C GLY A 559 10.21 7.24 -7.63
N ARG A 560 9.01 7.34 -7.06
CA ARG A 560 7.99 6.29 -7.19
C ARG A 560 7.41 6.14 -8.59
N ALA A 561 7.56 7.13 -9.47
CA ALA A 561 7.00 7.07 -10.84
C ALA A 561 7.50 5.86 -11.65
N GLN A 562 8.77 5.49 -11.51
CA GLN A 562 9.35 4.31 -12.18
C GLN A 562 8.90 2.96 -11.61
N LEU A 563 8.21 2.96 -10.45
CA LEU A 563 7.77 1.76 -9.75
C LEU A 563 6.32 1.36 -10.10
N VAL A 564 5.61 2.25 -10.80
CA VAL A 564 4.22 2.00 -11.23
C VAL A 564 4.16 0.79 -12.16
N GLY A 565 3.27 -0.15 -11.87
CA GLY A 565 3.09 -1.37 -12.65
C GLY A 565 4.15 -2.47 -12.42
N LYS A 566 5.12 -2.25 -11.52
CA LYS A 566 6.11 -3.27 -11.16
C LYS A 566 5.57 -4.20 -10.08
N SER A 567 5.92 -5.50 -10.16
CA SER A 567 5.54 -6.51 -9.17
C SER A 567 6.64 -6.78 -8.13
N LEU A 568 7.89 -6.43 -8.44
CA LEU A 568 9.04 -6.54 -7.56
C LEU A 568 9.86 -5.25 -7.55
N ILE A 569 10.18 -4.76 -6.38
CA ILE A 569 11.11 -3.66 -6.16
C ILE A 569 12.35 -4.23 -5.47
N ILE A 570 13.50 -4.20 -6.15
CA ILE A 570 14.78 -4.62 -5.56
C ILE A 570 15.54 -3.39 -5.06
N MET A 571 16.15 -3.54 -3.90
CA MET A 571 17.00 -2.51 -3.29
C MET A 571 18.38 -3.12 -3.00
N PRO A 572 19.27 -3.19 -4.02
CA PRO A 572 20.61 -3.73 -3.84
C PRO A 572 21.51 -2.74 -3.10
N ASP A 573 22.37 -3.24 -2.23
CA ASP A 573 23.48 -2.54 -1.57
C ASP A 573 23.12 -1.11 -1.11
N GLN A 574 22.05 -1.00 -0.31
CA GLN A 574 21.69 0.28 0.24
C GLN A 574 22.81 0.80 1.12
N THR A 575 23.26 2.01 0.84
CA THR A 575 24.08 2.77 1.78
C THR A 575 23.38 2.81 3.13
N ARG A 576 24.15 2.80 4.23
CA ARG A 576 23.61 2.81 5.60
C ARG A 576 22.43 3.80 5.72
N TYR A 577 21.23 3.28 5.66
CA TYR A 577 20.02 4.08 5.80
C TYR A 577 19.71 4.30 7.27
N VAL A 578 19.52 5.56 7.64
CA VAL A 578 19.05 5.96 8.98
C VAL A 578 17.83 6.86 8.77
N GLY A 579 16.63 6.35 8.98
CA GLY A 579 15.41 7.13 8.77
C GLY A 579 14.13 6.42 9.22
N GLU A 580 12.99 7.06 9.04
CA GLU A 580 11.68 6.55 9.47
C GLU A 580 11.05 5.53 8.51
N GLY A 581 11.56 5.42 7.28
CA GLY A 581 11.06 4.49 6.27
C GLY A 581 9.61 4.78 5.86
N ALA A 582 9.25 6.05 5.65
CA ALA A 582 7.88 6.42 5.33
C ALA A 582 7.40 5.80 4.01
N GLY A 583 8.22 5.85 2.96
CA GLY A 583 7.90 5.30 1.65
C GLY A 583 7.72 3.78 1.67
N ILE A 584 8.65 3.05 2.30
CA ILE A 584 8.52 1.58 2.39
C ILE A 584 7.32 1.16 3.25
N LYS A 585 6.96 1.94 4.29
CA LYS A 585 5.75 1.70 5.09
C LYS A 585 4.49 1.86 4.25
N ALA A 586 4.41 2.93 3.48
CA ALA A 586 3.25 3.20 2.63
C ALA A 586 3.10 2.11 1.54
N ILE A 587 4.18 1.81 0.81
CA ILE A 587 4.15 0.79 -0.26
C ILE A 587 3.78 -0.58 0.29
N THR A 588 4.44 -1.02 1.36
CA THR A 588 4.15 -2.32 1.97
C THR A 588 2.87 -2.35 2.79
N GLY A 589 2.32 -1.19 3.14
CA GLY A 589 1.02 -1.03 3.78
C GLY A 589 -0.14 -1.16 2.81
N GLY A 590 0.12 -0.98 1.51
CA GLY A 590 -0.93 -0.83 0.49
C GLY A 590 -1.62 0.53 0.58
N ASP A 591 -0.91 1.54 1.12
CA ASP A 591 -1.44 2.89 1.19
C ASP A 591 -1.32 3.58 -0.18
N PRO A 592 -2.29 4.40 -0.59
CA PRO A 592 -2.17 5.22 -1.77
C PRO A 592 -0.99 6.18 -1.64
N VAL A 593 -0.14 6.23 -2.66
CA VAL A 593 1.03 7.09 -2.71
C VAL A 593 0.97 8.02 -3.91
N GLU A 594 1.46 9.22 -3.72
CA GLU A 594 1.54 10.24 -4.75
C GLU A 594 2.63 9.90 -5.75
N ILE A 595 2.33 10.05 -7.03
CA ILE A 595 3.22 9.79 -8.17
C ILE A 595 3.37 11.08 -8.97
N ASP A 596 4.62 11.46 -9.25
CA ASP A 596 4.98 12.62 -10.07
C ASP A 596 5.84 12.17 -11.26
N GLY A 597 5.19 11.81 -12.36
CA GLY A 597 5.85 11.47 -13.62
C GLY A 597 6.37 12.71 -14.35
N LYS A 598 7.50 12.59 -15.04
CA LYS A 598 8.03 13.70 -15.86
C LYS A 598 7.07 13.95 -17.03
N TYR A 599 6.50 15.16 -17.12
CA TYR A 599 5.52 15.59 -18.12
C TYR A 599 4.13 14.92 -18.01
N GLU A 600 3.83 14.23 -16.92
CA GLU A 600 2.51 13.65 -16.62
C GLU A 600 1.83 14.47 -15.53
N LYS A 601 0.49 14.43 -15.49
CA LYS A 601 -0.24 14.97 -14.34
C LYS A 601 0.05 14.11 -13.12
N GLN A 602 0.27 14.77 -11.99
CA GLN A 602 0.42 14.11 -10.71
C GLN A 602 -0.86 13.33 -10.37
N PHE A 603 -0.72 12.10 -9.91
CA PHE A 603 -1.83 11.23 -9.52
C PHE A 603 -1.48 10.40 -8.29
N THR A 604 -2.47 9.78 -7.70
CA THR A 604 -2.30 8.91 -6.53
C THR A 604 -2.68 7.48 -6.91
N THR A 605 -1.85 6.51 -6.53
CA THR A 605 -2.11 5.09 -6.80
C THR A 605 -1.49 4.20 -5.72
N VAL A 606 -1.93 2.96 -5.64
CA VAL A 606 -1.30 1.92 -4.81
C VAL A 606 -0.22 1.21 -5.63
N LEU A 607 0.97 1.05 -5.05
CA LEU A 607 2.07 0.28 -5.66
C LEU A 607 1.99 -1.18 -5.20
N ASN A 608 1.49 -2.05 -6.06
CA ASN A 608 1.24 -3.47 -5.78
C ASN A 608 2.51 -4.31 -6.03
N ALA A 609 3.58 -4.04 -5.29
CA ALA A 609 4.88 -4.68 -5.47
C ALA A 609 5.43 -5.28 -4.16
N VAL A 610 6.08 -6.42 -4.28
CA VAL A 610 6.92 -6.99 -3.21
C VAL A 610 8.22 -6.21 -3.16
N VAL A 611 8.69 -5.86 -1.98
CA VAL A 611 9.96 -5.16 -1.80
C VAL A 611 11.01 -6.14 -1.26
N LEU A 612 12.17 -6.18 -1.93
CA LEU A 612 13.33 -7.01 -1.59
C LEU A 612 14.57 -6.14 -1.45
N ALA A 613 15.13 -6.06 -0.25
CA ALA A 613 16.41 -5.43 -0.01
C ALA A 613 17.52 -6.49 0.15
N THR A 614 18.68 -6.25 -0.46
CA THR A 614 19.87 -7.10 -0.28
C THR A 614 21.05 -6.22 0.12
N ASN A 615 21.56 -6.39 1.34
CA ASN A 615 22.56 -5.52 1.91
C ASN A 615 23.70 -6.33 2.56
N ASN A 616 24.88 -5.75 2.66
CA ASN A 616 25.93 -6.30 3.51
C ASN A 616 25.65 -5.96 4.98
N GLU A 617 25.26 -4.71 5.25
CA GLU A 617 24.81 -4.28 6.59
C GLU A 617 23.28 -4.08 6.61
N PRO A 618 22.62 -4.35 7.75
CA PRO A 618 21.19 -4.14 7.86
C PRO A 618 20.79 -2.67 7.85
N MET A 619 19.61 -2.38 7.30
CA MET A 619 19.04 -1.05 7.38
C MET A 619 18.69 -0.70 8.84
N THR A 620 19.07 0.50 9.27
CA THR A 620 18.74 1.03 10.59
C THR A 620 17.55 1.99 10.49
N PHE A 621 16.49 1.71 11.23
CA PHE A 621 15.30 2.56 11.25
C PHE A 621 15.19 3.33 12.57
N THR A 622 14.90 4.62 12.49
CA THR A 622 14.64 5.48 13.65
C THR A 622 13.20 5.42 14.13
N GLU A 623 12.32 4.81 13.35
CA GLU A 623 10.91 4.60 13.67
C GLU A 623 10.76 3.64 14.86
N ARG A 624 10.02 4.04 15.90
CA ARG A 624 9.83 3.30 17.16
C ARG A 624 8.38 2.85 17.42
N ASN A 625 7.48 3.14 16.47
CA ASN A 625 6.06 2.77 16.61
C ASN A 625 5.76 1.36 16.08
N GLY A 626 6.76 0.68 15.52
CA GLY A 626 6.66 -0.67 15.01
C GLY A 626 6.06 -0.78 13.60
N GLY A 627 5.87 0.32 12.90
CA GLY A 627 5.39 0.31 11.52
C GLY A 627 6.31 -0.44 10.55
N ILE A 628 7.62 -0.31 10.73
CA ILE A 628 8.63 -1.07 9.98
C ILE A 628 8.78 -2.49 10.56
N ALA A 629 8.91 -2.61 11.86
CA ALA A 629 9.23 -3.89 12.50
C ALA A 629 8.23 -4.99 12.11
N ARG A 630 6.93 -4.73 12.11
CA ARG A 630 5.90 -5.71 11.71
C ARG A 630 5.91 -6.09 10.22
N ARG A 631 6.66 -5.39 9.37
CA ARG A 631 6.69 -5.59 7.92
C ARG A 631 7.99 -6.21 7.39
N ARG A 632 9.05 -6.26 8.17
CA ARG A 632 10.41 -6.57 7.75
C ARG A 632 10.78 -8.03 8.02
N VAL A 633 10.84 -8.89 7.03
CA VAL A 633 11.30 -10.30 7.11
C VAL A 633 12.76 -10.35 6.73
N ILE A 634 13.59 -10.86 7.62
CA ILE A 634 15.04 -10.82 7.46
C ILE A 634 15.62 -12.23 7.36
N PHE A 635 16.48 -12.39 6.37
CA PHE A 635 17.23 -13.61 6.13
C PHE A 635 18.73 -13.31 6.22
N PRO A 636 19.42 -13.67 7.30
CA PRO A 636 20.87 -13.58 7.36
C PRO A 636 21.49 -14.71 6.53
N PHE A 637 22.47 -14.36 5.72
CA PHE A 637 23.27 -15.31 4.95
C PHE A 637 24.69 -15.25 5.49
N ASP A 638 24.99 -16.13 6.47
CA ASP A 638 26.19 -16.06 7.31
C ASP A 638 27.31 -16.95 6.82
N ASN A 639 27.09 -17.70 5.72
CA ASN A 639 28.06 -18.67 5.19
C ASN A 639 28.63 -18.16 3.86
N PRO A 640 29.75 -17.43 3.85
CA PRO A 640 30.44 -17.06 2.61
C PRO A 640 31.02 -18.28 1.91
N VAL A 641 30.90 -18.32 0.58
CA VAL A 641 31.53 -19.34 -0.26
C VAL A 641 32.98 -18.95 -0.49
N SER A 642 33.91 -19.90 -0.32
CA SER A 642 35.33 -19.68 -0.60
C SER A 642 35.55 -19.37 -2.10
N GLU A 643 36.56 -18.58 -2.45
CA GLU A 643 36.84 -18.23 -3.85
C GLU A 643 37.02 -19.46 -4.74
N ALA A 644 37.59 -20.57 -4.19
CA ALA A 644 37.82 -21.83 -4.92
C ALA A 644 36.52 -22.59 -5.23
N GLU A 645 35.44 -22.35 -4.46
CA GLU A 645 34.14 -23.04 -4.58
C GLU A 645 33.09 -22.20 -5.32
N LYS A 646 33.41 -20.93 -5.63
CA LYS A 646 32.52 -20.04 -6.37
C LYS A 646 32.25 -20.56 -7.78
N ASP A 647 30.99 -20.74 -8.10
CA ASP A 647 30.54 -21.09 -9.45
C ASP A 647 30.03 -19.80 -10.13
N PRO A 648 30.79 -19.22 -11.08
CA PRO A 648 30.40 -18.00 -11.75
C PRO A 648 29.10 -18.14 -12.56
N ASP A 649 28.80 -19.37 -13.01
CA ASP A 649 27.59 -19.67 -13.81
C ASP A 649 26.41 -20.12 -12.97
N LEU A 650 26.49 -20.13 -11.64
CA LEU A 650 25.46 -20.66 -10.75
C LEU A 650 24.09 -20.04 -11.02
N THR A 651 24.04 -18.73 -11.19
CA THR A 651 22.78 -18.00 -11.47
C THR A 651 22.18 -18.43 -12.80
N ALA A 652 22.99 -18.59 -13.85
CA ALA A 652 22.53 -19.06 -15.16
C ALA A 652 22.05 -20.52 -15.11
N LYS A 653 22.70 -21.36 -14.33
CA LYS A 653 22.29 -22.76 -14.08
C LYS A 653 20.94 -22.81 -13.37
N ILE A 654 20.76 -22.05 -12.28
CA ILE A 654 19.49 -21.97 -11.54
C ILE A 654 18.38 -21.40 -12.42
N ARG A 655 18.66 -20.41 -13.28
CA ARG A 655 17.67 -19.88 -14.22
C ARG A 655 17.07 -20.94 -15.13
N ARG A 656 17.85 -21.95 -15.55
CA ARG A 656 17.34 -23.08 -16.35
C ARG A 656 16.45 -24.01 -15.53
N GLU A 657 16.62 -24.03 -14.22
CA GLU A 657 15.85 -24.85 -13.29
C GLU A 657 14.54 -24.16 -12.83
N MET A 658 14.27 -22.91 -13.26
CA MET A 658 13.11 -22.13 -12.82
C MET A 658 11.76 -22.84 -12.97
N PRO A 659 11.44 -23.52 -14.08
CA PRO A 659 10.16 -24.21 -14.20
C PRO A 659 9.93 -25.25 -13.09
N VAL A 660 10.96 -26.01 -12.71
CA VAL A 660 10.93 -27.00 -11.62
C VAL A 660 10.75 -26.31 -10.26
N ILE A 661 11.52 -25.24 -10.03
CA ILE A 661 11.45 -24.45 -8.79
C ILE A 661 10.04 -23.90 -8.61
N ILE A 662 9.46 -23.31 -9.66
CA ILE A 662 8.09 -22.74 -9.65
C ILE A 662 7.07 -23.81 -9.28
N ARG A 663 7.07 -24.96 -9.97
CA ARG A 663 6.14 -26.04 -9.68
C ARG A 663 6.25 -26.54 -8.25
N HIS A 664 7.49 -26.67 -7.76
CA HIS A 664 7.72 -27.06 -6.38
C HIS A 664 7.18 -26.03 -5.38
N LEU A 665 7.40 -24.73 -5.65
CA LEU A 665 6.86 -23.65 -4.81
C LEU A 665 5.32 -23.64 -4.81
N LEU A 666 4.69 -23.82 -5.97
CA LEU A 666 3.23 -23.90 -6.11
C LEU A 666 2.66 -25.09 -5.35
N ALA A 667 3.28 -26.28 -5.48
CA ALA A 667 2.86 -27.48 -4.77
C ALA A 667 3.07 -27.38 -3.24
N MET A 668 4.23 -26.84 -2.82
CA MET A 668 4.54 -26.68 -1.39
C MET A 668 3.62 -25.70 -0.69
N PHE A 669 3.20 -24.66 -1.39
CA PHE A 669 2.38 -23.56 -0.87
C PHE A 669 1.02 -23.47 -1.56
N ALA A 670 0.44 -24.62 -1.93
CA ALA A 670 -0.95 -24.72 -2.38
C ALA A 670 -1.92 -24.05 -1.38
N ASP A 671 -1.68 -24.23 -0.08
CA ASP A 671 -2.20 -23.35 0.96
C ASP A 671 -1.20 -22.19 1.17
N GLN A 672 -1.53 -21.04 0.63
CA GLN A 672 -0.70 -19.83 0.71
C GLN A 672 -0.49 -19.35 2.16
N ASN A 673 -1.40 -19.66 3.09
CA ASN A 673 -1.25 -19.30 4.50
C ASN A 673 -0.04 -19.99 5.13
N LYS A 674 0.31 -21.18 4.65
CA LYS A 674 1.53 -21.86 5.10
C LYS A 674 2.79 -21.04 4.79
N ALA A 675 2.89 -20.47 3.60
CA ALA A 675 4.02 -19.59 3.25
C ALA A 675 4.02 -18.32 4.10
N LYS A 676 2.87 -17.69 4.28
CA LYS A 676 2.71 -16.50 5.12
C LYS A 676 3.12 -16.80 6.57
N THR A 677 2.71 -17.93 7.13
CA THR A 677 3.09 -18.37 8.48
C THR A 677 4.59 -18.55 8.61
N LEU A 678 5.24 -19.23 7.67
CA LEU A 678 6.69 -19.41 7.67
C LEU A 678 7.47 -18.09 7.59
N LEU A 679 6.98 -17.12 6.80
CA LEU A 679 7.58 -15.78 6.76
C LEU A 679 7.42 -15.04 8.08
N ILE A 680 6.32 -15.21 8.69
CA ILE A 680 5.97 -14.70 10.00
C ILE A 680 6.88 -15.34 11.07
N GLU A 681 7.07 -16.64 11.05
CA GLU A 681 8.02 -17.34 11.90
C GLU A 681 9.46 -16.86 11.66
N GLN A 682 9.87 -16.65 10.41
CA GLN A 682 11.18 -16.08 10.10
C GLN A 682 11.34 -14.68 10.68
N ARG A 683 10.36 -13.81 10.46
CA ARG A 683 10.34 -12.49 11.07
C ARG A 683 10.54 -12.56 12.60
N ASP A 684 9.97 -13.59 13.23
CA ASP A 684 9.87 -13.82 14.66
C ASP A 684 10.94 -14.80 15.20
N SER A 685 11.95 -15.09 14.43
CA SER A 685 12.98 -16.03 14.81
C SER A 685 14.07 -15.41 15.71
N ALA A 686 14.74 -16.24 16.49
CA ALA A 686 15.91 -15.82 17.28
C ALA A 686 17.02 -15.24 16.38
N GLU A 687 17.12 -15.73 15.15
CA GLU A 687 18.01 -15.17 14.13
C GLU A 687 17.68 -13.69 13.89
N ALA A 688 16.40 -13.32 13.67
CA ALA A 688 15.99 -11.94 13.44
C ALA A 688 16.20 -11.04 14.68
N LEU A 689 16.07 -11.54 15.93
CA LEU A 689 16.38 -10.77 17.14
C LEU A 689 17.91 -10.49 17.25
N GLY A 690 18.78 -11.43 16.87
CA GLY A 690 20.23 -11.21 16.88
C GLY A 690 20.64 -9.99 16.04
N VAL A 691 20.12 -9.88 14.85
CA VAL A 691 20.41 -8.76 13.93
C VAL A 691 19.85 -7.42 14.44
N LYS A 692 18.69 -7.39 15.10
CA LYS A 692 18.13 -6.18 15.72
C LYS A 692 18.98 -5.70 16.88
N ARG A 693 19.44 -6.61 17.70
CA ARG A 693 20.35 -6.34 18.82
C ARG A 693 21.56 -5.57 18.34
N GLY A 694 22.20 -6.00 17.27
CA GLY A 694 23.39 -5.33 16.75
C GLY A 694 23.09 -3.96 16.05
N THR A 695 21.83 -3.53 15.71
CA THR A 695 21.51 -2.19 15.15
C THR A 695 20.84 -1.25 16.14
N ASP A 696 20.27 -1.77 17.23
CA ASP A 696 19.53 -0.98 18.22
C ASP A 696 20.01 -1.29 19.65
N PRO A 697 20.79 -0.39 20.26
CA PRO A 697 21.29 -0.59 21.63
C PRO A 697 20.19 -0.84 22.67
N VAL A 698 18.98 -0.31 22.46
CA VAL A 698 17.88 -0.53 23.42
C VAL A 698 17.34 -1.95 23.30
N ILE A 699 17.25 -2.49 22.07
CA ILE A 699 16.87 -3.88 21.86
C ILE A 699 17.97 -4.81 22.40
N ASP A 700 19.24 -4.46 22.16
CA ASP A 700 20.36 -5.26 22.68
C ASP A 700 20.38 -5.28 24.19
N MET A 701 20.27 -4.14 24.85
CA MET A 701 20.18 -4.08 26.31
C MET A 701 19.01 -4.93 26.85
N CYS A 702 17.91 -5.07 26.14
CA CYS A 702 16.77 -5.87 26.58
C CYS A 702 17.11 -7.36 26.75
N ALA A 703 18.18 -7.87 26.15
CA ALA A 703 18.70 -9.23 26.42
C ALA A 703 19.13 -9.42 27.89
N ALA A 704 19.56 -8.33 28.53
CA ALA A 704 19.97 -8.31 29.92
C ALA A 704 18.82 -8.00 30.90
N LEU A 705 17.58 -7.99 30.41
CA LEU A 705 16.38 -7.66 31.16
C LEU A 705 15.40 -8.82 31.20
N TYR A 706 14.54 -8.81 32.24
CA TYR A 706 13.29 -9.59 32.23
C TYR A 706 12.12 -8.70 32.61
N PHE A 707 10.92 -9.11 32.16
CA PHE A 707 9.70 -8.32 32.33
C PHE A 707 8.69 -9.08 33.17
N MET A 708 8.30 -8.48 34.30
CA MET A 708 7.34 -9.03 35.23
C MET A 708 5.91 -8.76 34.78
N ASN A 709 4.95 -9.51 35.32
CA ASN A 709 3.52 -9.31 35.06
C ASN A 709 2.96 -8.04 35.71
N GLU A 710 3.65 -7.49 36.74
CA GLU A 710 3.26 -6.30 37.46
C GLU A 710 4.41 -5.28 37.49
N PRO A 711 4.11 -3.97 37.53
CA PRO A 711 5.14 -2.92 37.59
C PRO A 711 5.75 -2.79 38.99
N ARG A 712 6.57 -3.75 39.36
CA ARG A 712 7.35 -3.82 40.62
C ARG A 712 8.86 -3.79 40.41
N GLY A 713 9.33 -3.51 39.23
CA GLY A 713 10.73 -3.47 38.84
C GLY A 713 11.40 -2.11 39.05
N LEU A 714 12.43 -1.88 38.22
CA LEU A 714 13.25 -0.67 38.25
C LEU A 714 12.40 0.59 38.04
N MET A 715 12.78 1.68 38.66
CA MET A 715 12.22 2.99 38.35
C MET A 715 12.67 3.44 36.96
N MET A 716 11.85 4.14 36.19
CA MET A 716 12.22 4.57 34.84
C MET A 716 13.43 5.51 34.85
N GLY A 717 13.40 6.53 35.68
CA GLY A 717 14.47 7.50 35.77
C GLY A 717 14.44 8.23 37.11
N GLY A 718 15.56 8.80 37.47
CA GLY A 718 15.76 9.57 38.70
C GLY A 718 16.94 10.53 38.53
N GLY A 719 17.03 11.50 39.40
CA GLY A 719 18.25 12.29 39.54
C GLY A 719 19.39 11.43 40.08
N THR A 720 20.62 11.79 39.75
CA THR A 720 21.80 11.18 40.34
C THR A 720 21.90 11.61 41.81
N TRP A 721 21.95 10.66 42.72
CA TRP A 721 22.25 10.99 44.13
C TRP A 721 23.75 11.23 44.27
N ALA A 722 24.13 12.36 44.81
CA ALA A 722 25.54 12.80 44.90
C ALA A 722 26.29 12.78 43.53
N GLY A 723 25.56 12.93 42.40
CA GLY A 723 26.14 12.93 41.05
C GLY A 723 26.47 11.55 40.47
N GLN A 724 26.13 10.46 41.16
CA GLN A 724 26.46 9.10 40.71
C GLN A 724 25.26 8.37 40.09
N PRO A 725 25.42 7.64 38.96
CA PRO A 725 24.37 6.76 38.39
C PRO A 725 24.06 5.57 39.30
N GLU A 726 22.79 5.18 39.37
CA GLU A 726 22.29 4.01 40.12
C GLU A 726 21.61 2.99 39.19
N PRO A 727 22.37 2.21 38.42
CA PRO A 727 21.84 1.31 37.39
C PRO A 727 20.99 0.13 37.96
N ARG A 728 21.15 -0.20 39.24
CA ARG A 728 20.32 -1.23 39.90
C ARG A 728 18.98 -0.71 40.43
N VAL A 729 18.77 0.61 40.40
CA VAL A 729 17.55 1.28 40.86
C VAL A 729 16.78 1.87 39.70
N TYR A 730 17.49 2.46 38.73
CA TYR A 730 16.88 3.21 37.62
C TYR A 730 17.21 2.57 36.28
N LEU A 731 16.17 2.24 35.54
CA LEU A 731 16.28 1.62 34.20
C LEU A 731 17.04 2.53 33.20
N TYR A 732 16.86 3.85 33.29
CA TYR A 732 17.60 4.77 32.43
C TYR A 732 19.09 4.86 32.80
N HIS A 733 19.45 4.73 34.06
CA HIS A 733 20.86 4.68 34.47
C HIS A 733 21.52 3.34 34.02
N LEU A 734 20.74 2.26 34.03
CA LEU A 734 21.17 0.99 33.49
C LEU A 734 21.46 1.10 31.98
N TYR A 735 20.59 1.81 31.23
CA TYR A 735 20.81 2.09 29.83
C TYR A 735 22.08 2.92 29.59
N LEU A 736 22.34 3.93 30.42
CA LEU A 736 23.55 4.72 30.30
C LEU A 736 24.81 3.89 30.57
N ALA A 737 24.78 3.02 31.59
CA ALA A 737 25.89 2.10 31.87
C ALA A 737 26.12 1.11 30.71
N PHE A 738 25.05 0.58 30.11
CA PHE A 738 25.16 -0.27 28.91
C PHE A 738 25.83 0.47 27.74
N MET A 739 25.37 1.70 27.46
CA MET A 739 25.91 2.52 26.35
C MET A 739 27.40 2.83 26.57
N GLU A 740 27.78 3.14 27.79
CA GLU A 740 29.16 3.44 28.18
C GLU A 740 30.06 2.20 28.07
N TYR A 741 29.62 1.08 28.64
CA TYR A 741 30.36 -0.19 28.62
C TYR A 741 30.69 -0.67 27.20
N HIS A 742 29.72 -0.56 26.31
CA HIS A 742 29.88 -0.97 24.91
C HIS A 742 30.46 0.13 23.99
N GLY A 743 30.85 1.30 24.54
CA GLY A 743 31.41 2.39 23.74
C GLY A 743 30.46 2.91 22.65
N LEU A 744 29.14 2.81 22.88
CA LEU A 744 28.15 3.18 21.92
C LEU A 744 27.95 4.71 21.90
N GLY A 745 27.56 5.26 20.77
CA GLY A 745 27.45 6.70 20.56
C GLY A 745 26.48 7.40 21.54
N LYS A 746 26.03 8.61 21.23
CA LYS A 746 25.22 9.43 22.14
C LYS A 746 23.92 8.72 22.58
N PRO A 747 23.69 8.52 23.90
CA PRO A 747 22.47 7.88 24.39
C PRO A 747 21.22 8.70 24.11
N LEU A 748 20.09 8.01 24.04
CA LEU A 748 18.77 8.63 23.93
C LEU A 748 18.46 9.43 25.20
N SER A 749 17.72 10.53 25.09
CA SER A 749 17.15 11.19 26.27
C SER A 749 16.15 10.26 26.98
N VAL A 750 15.94 10.45 28.27
CA VAL A 750 15.03 9.62 29.09
C VAL A 750 13.63 9.47 28.47
N ASN A 751 13.08 10.55 27.88
CA ASN A 751 11.78 10.51 27.23
C ASN A 751 11.77 9.70 25.92
N LYS A 752 12.86 9.74 25.14
CA LYS A 752 13.03 8.93 23.94
C LYS A 752 13.29 7.47 24.31
N PHE A 753 14.10 7.25 25.32
CA PHE A 753 14.38 5.91 25.85
C PHE A 753 13.12 5.24 26.40
N SER A 754 12.27 5.96 27.15
CA SER A 754 11.00 5.43 27.68
C SER A 754 10.04 4.94 26.59
N ARG A 755 10.08 5.58 25.42
CA ARG A 755 9.31 5.09 24.26
C ARG A 755 10.02 3.92 23.58
N ALA A 756 11.34 3.97 23.47
CA ALA A 756 12.14 2.94 22.83
C ALA A 756 12.07 1.60 23.58
N ILE A 757 12.17 1.62 24.93
CA ILE A 757 12.11 0.41 25.74
C ILE A 757 10.75 -0.29 25.62
N LYS A 758 9.66 0.46 25.48
CA LYS A 758 8.32 -0.11 25.25
C LYS A 758 8.24 -0.84 23.90
N SER A 759 8.93 -0.33 22.87
CA SER A 759 9.03 -0.99 21.57
C SER A 759 9.97 -2.18 21.63
N ALA A 760 11.14 -2.03 22.30
CA ALA A 760 12.14 -3.07 22.43
C ALA A 760 11.64 -4.29 23.23
N ALA A 761 10.85 -4.08 24.28
CA ALA A 761 10.26 -5.15 25.09
C ALA A 761 9.40 -6.10 24.23
N ARG A 762 8.68 -5.56 23.25
CA ARG A 762 7.85 -6.36 22.34
C ARG A 762 8.68 -7.30 21.47
N GLU A 763 9.90 -6.91 21.13
CA GLU A 763 10.83 -7.76 20.39
C GLU A 763 11.17 -9.05 21.15
N TYR A 764 11.07 -9.01 22.47
CA TYR A 764 11.24 -10.16 23.38
C TYR A 764 9.91 -10.79 23.79
N ARG A 765 8.80 -10.47 23.08
CA ARG A 765 7.43 -10.95 23.40
C ARG A 765 6.99 -10.56 24.81
N ALA A 766 7.54 -9.45 25.34
CA ALA A 766 7.27 -8.97 26.67
C ALA A 766 6.42 -7.69 26.65
N SER A 767 5.58 -7.55 27.65
CA SER A 767 4.77 -6.35 27.87
C SER A 767 5.49 -5.40 28.80
N TYR A 768 5.73 -4.17 28.35
CA TYR A 768 6.27 -3.11 29.19
C TYR A 768 5.14 -2.37 29.90
N LEU A 769 5.13 -2.44 31.23
CA LEU A 769 4.12 -1.87 32.11
C LEU A 769 4.75 -0.82 33.04
N THR A 770 3.98 0.20 33.37
CA THR A 770 4.40 1.22 34.33
C THR A 770 3.26 1.58 35.29
N ARG A 771 3.63 1.96 36.53
CA ARG A 771 2.72 2.62 37.48
C ARG A 771 3.39 3.87 38.06
N SER A 772 2.61 4.83 38.49
CA SER A 772 3.13 6.02 39.15
C SER A 772 3.23 5.79 40.65
N ILE A 773 4.40 6.07 41.24
CA ILE A 773 4.64 6.06 42.68
C ILE A 773 5.30 7.40 43.02
N ASN A 774 4.62 8.23 43.82
CA ASN A 774 5.09 9.57 44.24
C ASN A 774 5.58 10.43 43.06
N GLY A 775 4.84 10.42 41.94
CA GLY A 775 5.14 11.16 40.73
C GLY A 775 6.26 10.57 39.83
N ARG A 776 6.79 9.38 40.17
CA ARG A 776 7.81 8.66 39.39
C ARG A 776 7.25 7.40 38.82
N ALA A 777 7.69 7.05 37.58
CA ALA A 777 7.24 5.83 36.91
C ALA A 777 8.07 4.64 37.39
N GLN A 778 7.44 3.68 38.05
CA GLN A 778 7.98 2.36 38.31
C GLN A 778 7.62 1.42 37.17
N THR A 779 8.58 0.65 36.68
CA THR A 779 8.42 -0.27 35.57
C THR A 779 8.22 -1.70 36.05
N ASN A 780 7.87 -2.61 35.14
CA ASN A 780 7.88 -4.06 35.38
C ASN A 780 9.20 -4.72 34.96
N VAL A 781 10.27 -3.95 34.78
CA VAL A 781 11.57 -4.43 34.28
C VAL A 781 12.49 -4.78 35.44
N GLY A 782 13.05 -5.99 35.41
CA GLY A 782 14.15 -6.42 36.26
C GLY A 782 15.39 -6.73 35.43
N ILE A 783 16.54 -6.91 36.10
CA ILE A 783 17.83 -7.24 35.50
C ILE A 783 18.10 -8.74 35.63
N ASN A 784 18.68 -9.37 34.62
CA ASN A 784 19.19 -10.74 34.68
C ASN A 784 20.72 -10.74 34.80
N GLU A 785 21.32 -11.94 34.82
CA GLU A 785 22.77 -12.13 35.02
C GLU A 785 23.63 -11.41 33.97
N LEU A 786 23.14 -11.23 32.74
CA LEU A 786 23.88 -10.53 31.68
C LEU A 786 24.08 -9.05 31.99
N ALA A 787 23.23 -8.44 32.82
CA ALA A 787 23.38 -7.04 33.20
C ALA A 787 24.61 -6.80 34.11
N GLU A 788 25.07 -7.83 34.80
CA GLU A 788 26.24 -7.74 35.69
C GLU A 788 27.54 -7.46 34.94
N GLU A 789 27.59 -7.73 33.64
CA GLU A 789 28.78 -7.46 32.82
C GLU A 789 29.04 -5.98 32.64
N PHE A 790 27.99 -5.17 32.56
CA PHE A 790 28.08 -3.72 32.29
C PHE A 790 27.65 -2.83 33.46
N ILE A 791 27.15 -3.40 34.53
CA ILE A 791 26.89 -2.61 35.75
C ILE A 791 28.20 -2.34 36.47
N PRO A 792 28.60 -1.09 36.70
CA PRO A 792 29.83 -0.78 37.45
C PRO A 792 29.81 -1.45 38.82
N ARG A 793 30.86 -2.16 39.14
CA ARG A 793 31.07 -2.69 40.52
C ARG A 793 31.21 -1.51 41.45
N ALA A 794 30.40 -1.50 42.54
CA ALA A 794 30.52 -0.45 43.51
C ALA A 794 31.97 -0.42 44.06
N TYR A 795 32.65 0.70 43.96
CA TYR A 795 33.89 0.91 44.62
C TYR A 795 33.65 0.79 46.14
N GLY A 796 34.10 -0.31 46.75
CA GLY A 796 34.08 -0.45 48.20
C GLY A 796 33.54 -1.77 48.77
N SER A 797 34.07 -2.93 48.33
CA SER A 797 34.21 -4.10 49.22
C SER A 797 35.61 -4.65 49.06
N SER A 798 36.57 -3.98 49.64
CA SER A 798 37.78 -4.64 50.04
C SER A 798 37.39 -5.66 51.11
N THR A 799 37.28 -6.93 50.73
CA THR A 799 37.44 -8.01 51.71
C THR A 799 38.82 -7.83 52.29
N ALA A 800 38.88 -7.28 53.53
CA ALA A 800 40.05 -7.43 54.40
C ALA A 800 40.19 -8.93 54.67
N GLU A 801 41.05 -9.61 53.89
CA GLU A 801 41.67 -10.83 54.36
C GLU A 801 42.55 -10.44 55.51
N GLY A 802 42.01 -10.67 56.73
CA GLY A 802 42.76 -10.62 57.93
C GLY A 802 43.82 -11.74 57.94
N GLY A 803 45.07 -11.40 57.80
CA GLY A 803 46.13 -12.29 58.18
C GLY A 803 46.03 -12.58 59.64
N GLU A 804 45.98 -13.86 59.99
CA GLU A 804 46.48 -14.39 61.24
C GLU A 804 47.67 -15.25 60.97
N GLU A 805 48.70 -15.06 61.77
CA GLU A 805 49.91 -15.89 61.88
C GLU A 805 49.61 -17.38 62.09
#